data_f756a637c5ac8a5d86501938cc91e2a9
#
_entry.id   f756a637c5ac8a5d86501938cc91e2a9
#
_cell.length_a   1.000
_cell.length_b   1.000
_cell.length_c   1.000
_cell.angle_alpha   90.00
_cell.angle_beta   90.00
_cell.angle_gamma   90.00
#
_symmetry.space_group_name_H-M   'P 1'
#
loop_
_entity.id
_entity.type
_entity.pdbx_description
1 polymer ?
#
loop_
_entity_poly.entity_id
_entity_poly.type
_entity_poly.pdbx_seq_one_letter_code
_entity_poly.pdbx_strand_id
1 'polypeptide(L)'
;GAHVWGPAFLRDELLPNLRLSGWAPDWYAGFPAYHFYMVVPMLFIVVLNVGLVLPLLILTIGLVSFVVFKLVTQNPKHWRSACFFAICLLLLIIPFHYGLAFKLVAAVGLILMPFAGWKMGRLAGLPEPTPALLGASTLAFIFDRSFNIMGGNLMSTMAGEFAFTLAIAFCLVYIGLLIKGVETGEKRAAAALFLALTGLCHLLVVFFALIVSFVALSTRISRASVRWVAEVGLLSGLVSAFWVIPFWWYRSHLNDMGWEKLTSYSSYLWSRDHLAADFLTNDPPLQLAIVLAAVGAVLSLIFRRRLGVVLSISVVVLALAFIYLPEGRLYNGRLLPAYYLSIYLLAAIAIAEIIRILGLLVSKAAKGKERIGNLVSGSIGFLAVVFFIFYLAVPLRVLPGGKMQGNAYQWMGYETEDLNIGRSWALWNFEGYEARTGDSTGGGWEELVDFVVTMDDQARDYGCGRLMWEYSSELTRYGTPMAPMLMPHWTDGCIGSMEGLYFESSTTTPFHFLIQSELSTAPSRAQRDLPYRSFDIDAGIDHLQQFGVKYYAASSQVATEKAKQHSSLTQIANSGPWTIFKVKNSELVTQLDFEPAVFTQLEHSEWLDPSVEIFQKGSQAVVRTLGGMDHWQYVDLEEEPERIGLPRVEISEISVNTDRIEFKVDEIGVPVIVKTSYFPNWKVEGAKGPWRATPNLMVVVPTEKEVTLDYSRSSVEVVSILLTLFGLISLAFVARRSSSSDFSFTWFDSNLIFPDFDKRLDKWAKSNLDEYETENFGLLNEEVQS
;
A
#
# COMPACT_ATOMS: atom_id res chain seq x y z
N GLY A 1 1.49 13.42 2.10
CA GLY A 1 1.05 13.65 3.44
C GLY A 1 1.64 12.72 4.47
N ALA A 2 0.77 12.05 5.22
CA ALA A 2 1.15 11.29 6.42
C ALA A 2 2.16 10.15 6.20
N HIS A 3 2.22 9.60 5.01
CA HIS A 3 3.21 8.57 4.67
C HIS A 3 4.68 9.02 4.83
N VAL A 4 4.96 10.33 4.98
CA VAL A 4 6.33 10.82 5.23
C VAL A 4 6.87 10.37 6.59
N TRP A 5 6.01 10.13 7.56
CA TRP A 5 6.41 9.61 8.87
C TRP A 5 7.09 8.23 8.77
N GLY A 6 6.50 7.31 8.01
CA GLY A 6 6.93 5.92 7.98
C GLY A 6 8.38 5.66 7.59
N PRO A 7 8.87 6.17 6.44
CA PRO A 7 10.28 6.01 6.07
C PRO A 7 11.25 6.69 7.03
N ALA A 8 10.86 7.83 7.65
CA ALA A 8 11.67 8.48 8.67
C ALA A 8 11.80 7.59 9.91
N PHE A 9 10.68 7.09 10.45
CA PHE A 9 10.69 6.16 11.56
C PHE A 9 11.48 4.87 11.27
N LEU A 10 11.36 4.33 10.05
CA LEU A 10 12.15 3.18 9.61
C LEU A 10 13.65 3.48 9.61
N ARG A 11 14.06 4.66 9.11
CA ARG A 11 15.45 5.10 9.03
C ARG A 11 16.07 5.34 10.40
N ASP A 12 15.34 6.04 11.26
CA ASP A 12 15.88 6.60 12.49
C ASP A 12 15.75 5.65 13.69
N GLU A 13 14.66 4.87 13.75
CA GLU A 13 14.35 4.01 14.89
C GLU A 13 14.55 2.51 14.62
N LEU A 14 14.10 2.01 13.48
CA LEU A 14 14.09 0.56 13.24
C LEU A 14 15.39 0.02 12.65
N LEU A 15 15.90 0.63 11.58
CA LEU A 15 17.10 0.14 10.89
C LEU A 15 18.37 0.21 11.73
N PRO A 16 18.61 1.21 12.59
CA PRO A 16 19.77 1.19 13.50
C PRO A 16 19.77 -0.02 14.44
N ASN A 17 18.60 -0.52 14.80
CA ASN A 17 18.38 -1.71 15.63
C ASN A 17 18.24 -3.01 14.79
N LEU A 18 18.61 -2.98 13.50
CA LEU A 18 18.49 -4.10 12.55
C LEU A 18 17.06 -4.67 12.49
N ARG A 19 16.05 -3.83 12.59
CA ARG A 19 14.62 -4.20 12.53
C ARG A 19 13.98 -3.63 11.27
N LEU A 20 13.02 -4.38 10.71
CA LEU A 20 12.13 -3.93 9.62
C LEU A 20 10.70 -3.70 10.11
N SER A 21 10.38 -4.18 11.30
CA SER A 21 9.14 -3.94 12.02
C SER A 21 9.45 -3.79 13.51
N GLY A 22 8.62 -3.06 14.24
CA GLY A 22 8.84 -2.82 15.65
C GLY A 22 7.72 -1.99 16.26
N TRP A 23 7.90 -1.54 17.49
CA TRP A 23 6.95 -0.69 18.18
C TRP A 23 7.15 0.77 17.80
N ALA A 24 6.06 1.48 17.53
CA ALA A 24 6.04 2.92 17.35
C ALA A 24 5.08 3.54 18.39
N PRO A 25 5.59 4.39 19.30
CA PRO A 25 4.76 5.07 20.30
C PRO A 25 3.99 6.26 19.73
N ASP A 26 4.31 6.66 18.50
CA ASP A 26 3.93 7.93 17.86
C ASP A 26 2.43 8.09 17.64
N TRP A 27 1.71 6.99 17.35
CA TRP A 27 0.29 6.99 17.05
C TRP A 27 -0.51 6.01 17.92
N TYR A 28 -1.79 6.28 18.18
CA TYR A 28 -2.77 5.36 18.79
C TYR A 28 -2.40 4.83 20.18
N ALA A 29 -1.67 5.56 21.00
CA ALA A 29 -1.06 5.04 22.22
C ALA A 29 -0.02 3.93 21.97
N GLY A 30 0.58 3.91 20.78
CA GLY A 30 1.53 2.94 20.27
C GLY A 30 0.91 1.85 19.41
N PHE A 31 1.67 1.38 18.42
CA PHE A 31 1.24 0.33 17.49
C PHE A 31 2.43 -0.44 16.91
N PRO A 32 2.21 -1.67 16.39
CA PRO A 32 3.26 -2.48 15.78
C PRO A 32 3.56 -2.03 14.35
N ALA A 33 4.46 -1.05 14.19
CA ALA A 33 4.83 -0.50 12.90
C ALA A 33 5.37 -1.58 11.96
N TYR A 34 4.91 -1.60 10.71
CA TYR A 34 5.29 -2.52 9.64
C TYR A 34 5.00 -4.01 9.87
N HIS A 35 4.33 -4.42 10.94
CA HIS A 35 3.80 -5.78 11.04
C HIS A 35 2.66 -6.03 10.04
N PHE A 36 1.81 -5.03 9.86
CA PHE A 36 0.61 -5.10 9.02
C PHE A 36 0.67 -4.18 7.80
N TYR A 37 1.76 -3.44 7.63
CA TYR A 37 1.94 -2.51 6.51
C TYR A 37 3.22 -2.82 5.73
N MET A 38 3.23 -2.47 4.43
CA MET A 38 4.27 -2.82 3.49
C MET A 38 5.54 -2.00 3.73
N VAL A 39 6.67 -2.67 3.99
CA VAL A 39 7.93 -2.01 4.31
C VAL A 39 8.79 -1.69 3.07
N VAL A 40 8.64 -2.45 1.97
CA VAL A 40 9.56 -2.35 0.81
C VAL A 40 9.51 -0.99 0.10
N PRO A 41 8.34 -0.35 -0.16
CA PRO A 41 8.33 1.01 -0.72
C PRO A 41 9.04 2.03 0.18
N MET A 42 8.92 1.87 1.49
CA MET A 42 9.58 2.75 2.47
C MET A 42 11.08 2.53 2.49
N LEU A 43 11.56 1.28 2.35
CA LEU A 43 12.98 0.97 2.19
C LEU A 43 13.58 1.64 0.95
N PHE A 44 12.86 1.70 -0.16
CA PHE A 44 13.34 2.43 -1.35
C PHE A 44 13.53 3.92 -1.07
N ILE A 45 12.62 4.54 -0.31
CA ILE A 45 12.77 5.94 0.10
C ILE A 45 14.00 6.11 0.98
N VAL A 46 14.18 5.25 1.98
CA VAL A 46 15.33 5.30 2.89
C VAL A 46 16.65 5.13 2.11
N VAL A 47 16.72 4.14 1.22
CA VAL A 47 17.93 3.88 0.42
C VAL A 47 18.30 5.09 -0.44
N LEU A 48 17.32 5.75 -1.07
CA LEU A 48 17.57 6.98 -1.84
C LEU A 48 17.96 8.16 -0.95
N ASN A 49 17.42 8.24 0.27
CA ASN A 49 17.71 9.34 1.19
C ASN A 49 19.08 9.21 1.86
N VAL A 50 19.42 8.02 2.36
CA VAL A 50 20.68 7.81 3.08
C VAL A 50 21.85 7.61 2.10
N GLY A 51 21.57 7.09 0.90
CA GLY A 51 22.62 6.62 -0.01
C GLY A 51 23.30 5.34 0.51
N LEU A 52 24.26 4.84 -0.24
CA LEU A 52 25.10 3.72 0.19
C LEU A 52 26.28 4.24 1.01
N VAL A 53 26.38 3.80 2.24
CA VAL A 53 27.48 4.17 3.15
C VAL A 53 28.83 3.73 2.55
N LEU A 54 29.90 4.52 2.78
CA LEU A 54 31.21 4.42 2.14
C LEU A 54 31.80 2.98 2.01
N PRO A 55 31.73 2.07 2.99
CA PRO A 55 32.21 0.69 2.82
C PRO A 55 31.38 -0.14 1.84
N LEU A 56 30.05 0.00 1.85
CA LEU A 56 29.15 -0.59 0.87
C LEU A 56 29.36 0.03 -0.51
N LEU A 57 29.72 1.31 -0.56
CA LEU A 57 30.08 2.02 -1.77
C LEU A 57 31.30 1.40 -2.44
N ILE A 58 32.40 1.21 -1.72
CA ILE A 58 33.64 0.62 -2.24
C ILE A 58 33.38 -0.81 -2.72
N LEU A 59 32.64 -1.61 -1.94
CA LEU A 59 32.27 -2.98 -2.31
C LEU A 59 31.37 -2.99 -3.54
N THR A 60 30.44 -2.05 -3.63
CA THR A 60 29.50 -1.91 -4.75
C THR A 60 30.23 -1.46 -6.01
N ILE A 61 31.12 -0.46 -5.92
CA ILE A 61 31.96 -0.03 -7.05
C ILE A 61 32.84 -1.17 -7.54
N GLY A 62 33.45 -1.93 -6.63
CA GLY A 62 34.27 -3.10 -6.97
C GLY A 62 33.43 -4.18 -7.67
N LEU A 63 32.26 -4.51 -7.15
CA LEU A 63 31.36 -5.49 -7.74
C LEU A 63 30.84 -5.03 -9.10
N VAL A 64 30.43 -3.77 -9.22
CA VAL A 64 29.94 -3.16 -10.47
C VAL A 64 31.06 -3.16 -11.51
N SER A 65 32.25 -2.70 -11.15
CA SER A 65 33.40 -2.70 -12.04
C SER A 65 33.72 -4.11 -12.55
N PHE A 66 33.64 -5.10 -11.67
CA PHE A 66 33.81 -6.51 -12.03
C PHE A 66 32.71 -7.02 -12.98
N VAL A 67 31.44 -6.71 -12.68
CA VAL A 67 30.29 -7.11 -13.53
C VAL A 67 30.36 -6.41 -14.88
N VAL A 68 30.61 -5.10 -14.91
CA VAL A 68 30.79 -4.32 -16.15
C VAL A 68 31.95 -4.86 -16.97
N PHE A 69 33.12 -5.09 -16.34
CA PHE A 69 34.28 -5.68 -17.01
C PHE A 69 33.92 -7.04 -17.62
N LYS A 70 33.24 -7.91 -16.88
CA LYS A 70 32.85 -9.24 -17.35
C LYS A 70 31.83 -9.18 -18.49
N LEU A 71 30.83 -8.28 -18.40
CA LEU A 71 29.83 -8.11 -19.45
C LEU A 71 30.41 -7.49 -20.73
N VAL A 72 31.29 -6.49 -20.60
CA VAL A 72 31.92 -5.82 -21.74
C VAL A 72 32.93 -6.72 -22.44
N THR A 73 33.74 -7.50 -21.67
CA THR A 73 34.78 -8.36 -22.26
C THR A 73 34.25 -9.66 -22.84
N GLN A 74 33.14 -10.21 -22.30
CA GLN A 74 32.57 -11.47 -22.80
C GLN A 74 31.52 -11.31 -23.89
N ASN A 75 30.80 -10.17 -23.93
CA ASN A 75 29.81 -9.91 -24.98
C ASN A 75 29.56 -8.42 -25.17
N PRO A 76 30.07 -7.80 -26.23
CA PRO A 76 29.91 -6.36 -26.47
C PRO A 76 28.43 -5.91 -26.67
N LYS A 77 27.51 -6.85 -26.89
CA LYS A 77 26.07 -6.52 -26.95
C LYS A 77 25.47 -6.15 -25.59
N HIS A 78 26.13 -6.48 -24.48
CA HIS A 78 25.60 -6.20 -23.12
C HIS A 78 26.08 -4.86 -22.51
N TRP A 79 26.86 -4.06 -23.24
CA TRP A 79 27.37 -2.79 -22.70
C TRP A 79 26.26 -1.82 -22.28
N ARG A 80 25.11 -1.79 -23.01
CA ARG A 80 23.94 -0.95 -22.65
C ARG A 80 23.36 -1.34 -21.31
N SER A 81 23.21 -2.64 -21.05
CA SER A 81 22.71 -3.14 -19.76
C SER A 81 23.70 -2.86 -18.63
N ALA A 82 24.99 -2.95 -18.90
CA ALA A 82 26.05 -2.61 -17.96
C ALA A 82 26.05 -1.12 -17.60
N CYS A 83 25.93 -0.23 -18.60
CA CYS A 83 25.81 1.21 -18.38
C CYS A 83 24.55 1.57 -17.62
N PHE A 84 23.40 0.98 -17.97
CA PHE A 84 22.16 1.19 -17.24
C PHE A 84 22.28 0.77 -15.78
N PHE A 85 22.86 -0.39 -15.51
CA PHE A 85 23.08 -0.89 -14.17
C PHE A 85 24.06 0.01 -13.39
N ALA A 86 25.14 0.49 -14.01
CA ALA A 86 26.07 1.44 -13.42
C ALA A 86 25.41 2.78 -13.09
N ILE A 87 24.53 3.30 -13.96
CA ILE A 87 23.75 4.53 -13.72
C ILE A 87 22.80 4.32 -12.52
N CYS A 88 22.07 3.20 -12.50
CA CYS A 88 21.18 2.89 -11.37
C CYS A 88 21.94 2.83 -10.04
N LEU A 89 23.15 2.23 -10.04
CA LEU A 89 23.98 2.18 -8.86
C LEU A 89 24.57 3.54 -8.46
N LEU A 90 24.96 4.36 -9.43
CA LEU A 90 25.38 5.74 -9.17
C LEU A 90 24.26 6.56 -8.52
N LEU A 91 23.01 6.37 -8.96
CA LEU A 91 21.85 7.05 -8.34
C LEU A 91 21.63 6.60 -6.89
N LEU A 92 21.95 5.34 -6.55
CA LEU A 92 21.84 4.84 -5.18
C LEU A 92 23.00 5.30 -4.27
N ILE A 93 24.07 5.85 -4.83
CA ILE A 93 25.24 6.34 -4.10
C ILE A 93 25.05 7.77 -3.61
N ILE A 94 24.29 8.59 -4.38
CA ILE A 94 24.08 9.99 -4.06
C ILE A 94 22.90 10.08 -3.08
N PRO A 95 23.10 10.59 -1.85
CA PRO A 95 21.98 10.81 -0.93
C PRO A 95 21.09 11.94 -1.45
N PHE A 96 19.82 11.67 -1.63
CA PHE A 96 18.82 12.68 -1.96
C PHE A 96 18.23 13.28 -0.69
N HIS A 97 17.86 14.57 -0.76
CA HIS A 97 17.04 15.15 0.29
C HIS A 97 15.77 14.32 0.52
N TYR A 98 15.35 14.14 1.77
CA TYR A 98 14.28 13.23 2.17
C TYR A 98 12.98 13.41 1.36
N GLY A 99 12.50 14.67 1.24
CA GLY A 99 11.31 14.98 0.46
C GLY A 99 11.44 14.62 -1.03
N LEU A 100 12.65 14.79 -1.62
CA LEU A 100 12.91 14.40 -3.00
C LEU A 100 12.93 12.88 -3.15
N ALA A 101 13.60 12.16 -2.25
CA ALA A 101 13.62 10.70 -2.23
C ALA A 101 12.20 10.12 -2.15
N PHE A 102 11.35 10.69 -1.29
CA PHE A 102 9.95 10.33 -1.16
C PHE A 102 9.18 10.54 -2.48
N LYS A 103 9.29 11.74 -3.07
CA LYS A 103 8.61 12.09 -4.33
C LYS A 103 9.05 11.20 -5.49
N LEU A 104 10.34 10.87 -5.58
CA LEU A 104 10.86 9.98 -6.62
C LEU A 104 10.26 8.58 -6.49
N VAL A 105 10.22 8.00 -5.30
CA VAL A 105 9.62 6.67 -5.09
C VAL A 105 8.12 6.69 -5.31
N ALA A 106 7.42 7.76 -4.89
CA ALA A 106 6.00 7.91 -5.15
C ALA A 106 5.67 7.95 -6.65
N ALA A 107 6.53 8.55 -7.47
CA ALA A 107 6.34 8.64 -8.92
C ALA A 107 6.85 7.41 -9.68
N VAL A 108 7.82 6.64 -9.12
CA VAL A 108 8.51 5.59 -9.88
C VAL A 108 7.58 4.49 -10.38
N GLY A 109 6.54 4.14 -9.62
CA GLY A 109 5.54 3.14 -10.04
C GLY A 109 4.80 3.57 -11.31
N LEU A 110 4.40 4.85 -11.39
CA LEU A 110 3.75 5.43 -12.58
C LEU A 110 4.69 5.41 -13.79
N ILE A 111 5.96 5.77 -13.58
CA ILE A 111 6.98 5.81 -14.64
C ILE A 111 7.30 4.40 -15.15
N LEU A 112 7.40 3.42 -14.25
CA LEU A 112 7.75 2.04 -14.61
C LEU A 112 6.60 1.29 -15.29
N MET A 113 5.35 1.66 -15.06
CA MET A 113 4.19 0.91 -15.54
C MET A 113 4.13 0.77 -17.06
N PRO A 114 4.37 1.80 -17.88
CA PRO A 114 4.43 1.66 -19.36
C PRO A 114 5.53 0.70 -19.82
N PHE A 115 6.70 0.75 -19.18
CA PHE A 115 7.80 -0.17 -19.48
C PHE A 115 7.47 -1.60 -19.05
N ALA A 116 6.77 -1.77 -17.91
CA ALA A 116 6.32 -3.05 -17.41
C ALA A 116 5.25 -3.67 -18.34
N GLY A 117 4.30 -2.88 -18.84
CA GLY A 117 3.31 -3.30 -19.85
C GLY A 117 3.95 -3.74 -21.16
N TRP A 118 4.90 -2.94 -21.66
CA TRP A 118 5.70 -3.32 -22.82
C TRP A 118 6.47 -4.63 -22.58
N LYS A 119 7.16 -4.73 -21.44
CA LYS A 119 7.95 -5.92 -21.09
C LYS A 119 7.07 -7.16 -20.93
N MET A 120 5.89 -7.01 -20.36
CA MET A 120 4.89 -8.08 -20.25
C MET A 120 4.54 -8.64 -21.63
N GLY A 121 4.23 -7.77 -22.59
CA GLY A 121 3.93 -8.17 -23.97
C GLY A 121 5.08 -8.92 -24.64
N ARG A 122 6.31 -8.42 -24.47
CA ARG A 122 7.53 -9.07 -24.98
C ARG A 122 7.78 -10.44 -24.37
N LEU A 123 7.63 -10.55 -23.05
CA LEU A 123 7.80 -11.82 -22.33
C LEU A 123 6.72 -12.86 -22.69
N ALA A 124 5.50 -12.38 -22.94
CA ALA A 124 4.40 -13.21 -23.40
C ALA A 124 4.49 -13.62 -24.88
N GLY A 125 5.55 -13.25 -25.59
CA GLY A 125 5.77 -13.60 -26.98
C GLY A 125 4.80 -12.95 -27.97
N LEU A 126 4.22 -11.79 -27.62
CA LEU A 126 3.29 -11.10 -28.51
C LEU A 126 4.05 -10.38 -29.65
N PRO A 127 3.54 -10.45 -30.90
CA PRO A 127 4.17 -9.81 -32.03
C PRO A 127 4.05 -8.29 -31.98
N GLU A 128 4.97 -7.59 -32.65
CA GLU A 128 4.86 -6.14 -32.82
C GLU A 128 3.64 -5.79 -33.70
N PRO A 129 2.91 -4.67 -33.43
CA PRO A 129 3.22 -3.62 -32.45
C PRO A 129 2.59 -3.84 -31.07
N THR A 130 2.11 -5.05 -30.75
CA THR A 130 1.33 -5.31 -29.53
C THR A 130 2.06 -4.92 -28.24
N PRO A 131 3.36 -5.25 -28.03
CA PRO A 131 4.04 -4.85 -26.81
C PRO A 131 4.09 -3.32 -26.61
N ALA A 132 4.33 -2.56 -27.67
CA ALA A 132 4.35 -1.10 -27.60
C ALA A 132 2.97 -0.52 -27.24
N LEU A 133 1.90 -1.06 -27.81
CA LEU A 133 0.53 -0.65 -27.50
C LEU A 133 0.10 -1.05 -26.10
N LEU A 134 0.55 -2.20 -25.57
CA LEU A 134 0.35 -2.57 -24.17
C LEU A 134 1.03 -1.57 -23.23
N GLY A 135 2.26 -1.17 -23.52
CA GLY A 135 2.92 -0.10 -22.76
C GLY A 135 2.15 1.22 -22.80
N ALA A 136 1.73 1.63 -24.01
CA ALA A 136 0.96 2.87 -24.18
C ALA A 136 -0.41 2.82 -23.46
N SER A 137 -1.10 1.68 -23.47
CA SER A 137 -2.41 1.55 -22.84
C SER A 137 -2.37 1.67 -21.31
N THR A 138 -1.23 1.39 -20.67
CA THR A 138 -1.08 1.67 -19.24
C THR A 138 -1.14 3.17 -18.93
N LEU A 139 -0.83 4.05 -19.89
CA LEU A 139 -0.99 5.49 -19.73
C LEU A 139 -2.48 5.86 -19.63
N ALA A 140 -3.38 5.19 -20.37
CA ALA A 140 -4.82 5.39 -20.20
C ALA A 140 -5.27 5.06 -18.78
N PHE A 141 -4.76 3.98 -18.21
CA PHE A 141 -5.03 3.60 -16.84
C PHE A 141 -4.43 4.61 -15.83
N ILE A 142 -3.18 5.04 -16.05
CA ILE A 142 -2.51 6.01 -15.16
C ILE A 142 -3.28 7.32 -15.10
N PHE A 143 -3.74 7.83 -16.25
CA PHE A 143 -4.45 9.11 -16.33
C PHE A 143 -5.97 8.98 -16.28
N ASP A 144 -6.48 7.78 -16.02
CA ASP A 144 -7.92 7.56 -15.76
C ASP A 144 -8.32 8.30 -14.48
N ARG A 145 -9.29 9.19 -14.61
CA ARG A 145 -9.79 10.05 -13.53
C ARG A 145 -11.13 9.58 -12.97
N SER A 146 -11.62 8.44 -13.46
CA SER A 146 -12.89 7.88 -13.05
C SER A 146 -12.91 7.31 -11.63
N PHE A 147 -11.74 7.19 -10.99
CA PHE A 147 -11.61 6.70 -9.62
C PHE A 147 -10.38 7.30 -8.91
N ASN A 148 -10.47 7.41 -7.60
CA ASN A 148 -9.37 7.76 -6.71
C ASN A 148 -9.38 6.84 -5.48
N ILE A 149 -8.32 6.88 -4.66
CA ILE A 149 -8.18 6.06 -3.43
C ILE A 149 -8.45 4.55 -3.59
N MET A 150 -8.62 4.04 -4.81
CA MET A 150 -8.74 2.60 -5.08
C MET A 150 -7.40 1.95 -5.41
N GLY A 151 -6.43 2.73 -5.85
CA GLY A 151 -5.06 2.32 -6.18
C GLY A 151 -4.74 2.38 -7.68
N GLY A 152 -3.47 2.48 -8.01
CA GLY A 152 -2.89 2.24 -9.33
C GLY A 152 -2.86 3.41 -10.31
N ASN A 153 -3.83 4.30 -10.34
CA ASN A 153 -3.82 5.48 -11.20
C ASN A 153 -3.11 6.68 -10.55
N LEU A 154 -2.94 7.77 -11.31
CA LEU A 154 -2.28 8.99 -10.83
C LEU A 154 -2.99 9.58 -9.61
N MET A 155 -4.32 9.69 -9.65
CA MET A 155 -5.10 10.28 -8.55
C MET A 155 -4.96 9.47 -7.26
N SER A 156 -5.10 8.14 -7.33
CA SER A 156 -4.90 7.26 -6.17
C SER A 156 -3.46 7.31 -5.65
N THR A 157 -2.47 7.37 -6.55
CA THR A 157 -1.05 7.49 -6.18
C THR A 157 -0.80 8.79 -5.43
N MET A 158 -1.37 9.91 -5.89
CA MET A 158 -1.26 11.23 -5.25
C MET A 158 -2.06 11.31 -3.93
N ALA A 159 -3.11 10.51 -3.79
CA ALA A 159 -3.84 10.36 -2.53
C ALA A 159 -3.08 9.53 -1.46
N GLY A 160 -1.96 8.88 -1.84
CA GLY A 160 -1.11 8.10 -0.92
C GLY A 160 -0.89 6.64 -1.32
N GLU A 161 -1.59 6.13 -2.33
CA GLU A 161 -1.53 4.73 -2.76
C GLU A 161 -0.34 4.41 -3.71
N PHE A 162 0.80 5.09 -3.51
CA PHE A 162 1.99 4.91 -4.36
C PHE A 162 2.57 3.49 -4.29
N ALA A 163 2.44 2.84 -3.13
CA ALA A 163 2.85 1.45 -2.94
C ALA A 163 2.05 0.49 -3.85
N PHE A 164 0.75 0.74 -4.02
CA PHE A 164 -0.12 -0.02 -4.91
C PHE A 164 0.32 0.12 -6.37
N THR A 165 0.64 1.33 -6.81
CA THR A 165 1.08 1.61 -8.19
C THR A 165 2.41 0.91 -8.50
N LEU A 166 3.36 0.94 -7.56
CA LEU A 166 4.62 0.24 -7.68
C LEU A 166 4.41 -1.29 -7.75
N ALA A 167 3.51 -1.83 -6.93
CA ALA A 167 3.14 -3.24 -6.96
C ALA A 167 2.54 -3.66 -8.31
N ILE A 168 1.69 -2.82 -8.94
CA ILE A 168 1.16 -3.09 -10.29
C ILE A 168 2.29 -3.17 -11.30
N ALA A 169 3.27 -2.27 -11.27
CA ALA A 169 4.39 -2.30 -12.22
C ALA A 169 5.16 -3.62 -12.11
N PHE A 170 5.42 -4.11 -10.89
CA PHE A 170 6.04 -5.42 -10.68
C PHE A 170 5.13 -6.57 -11.09
N CYS A 171 3.83 -6.48 -10.82
CA CYS A 171 2.83 -7.49 -11.22
C CYS A 171 2.75 -7.67 -12.74
N LEU A 172 2.80 -6.58 -13.52
CA LEU A 172 2.80 -6.69 -14.99
C LEU A 172 4.01 -7.46 -15.50
N VAL A 173 5.20 -7.22 -14.94
CA VAL A 173 6.40 -7.99 -15.30
C VAL A 173 6.23 -9.46 -14.88
N TYR A 174 5.69 -9.69 -13.68
CA TYR A 174 5.38 -11.04 -13.22
C TYR A 174 4.42 -11.77 -14.17
N ILE A 175 3.33 -11.12 -14.63
CA ILE A 175 2.38 -11.72 -15.57
C ILE A 175 3.08 -12.15 -16.86
N GLY A 176 3.94 -11.31 -17.42
CA GLY A 176 4.74 -11.68 -18.59
C GLY A 176 5.66 -12.89 -18.34
N LEU A 177 6.32 -12.93 -17.19
CA LEU A 177 7.15 -14.05 -16.77
C LEU A 177 6.34 -15.32 -16.50
N LEU A 178 5.13 -15.18 -15.95
CA LEU A 178 4.19 -16.28 -15.74
C LEU A 178 3.78 -16.95 -17.05
N ILE A 179 3.33 -16.14 -18.02
CA ILE A 179 2.93 -16.65 -19.34
C ILE A 179 4.10 -17.39 -20.00
N LYS A 180 5.28 -16.77 -20.03
CA LYS A 180 6.48 -17.42 -20.54
C LYS A 180 6.83 -18.70 -19.77
N GLY A 181 6.85 -18.63 -18.45
CA GLY A 181 7.30 -19.70 -17.58
C GLY A 181 6.40 -20.93 -17.60
N VAL A 182 5.08 -20.71 -17.68
CA VAL A 182 4.11 -21.82 -17.85
C VAL A 182 4.27 -22.50 -19.21
N GLU A 183 4.77 -21.80 -20.21
CA GLU A 183 5.05 -22.34 -21.56
C GLU A 183 6.39 -23.07 -21.66
N THR A 184 7.44 -22.44 -21.13
CA THR A 184 8.83 -22.89 -21.37
C THR A 184 9.49 -23.50 -20.15
N GLY A 185 8.93 -23.31 -18.94
CA GLY A 185 9.54 -23.71 -17.69
C GLY A 185 10.69 -22.81 -17.23
N GLU A 186 11.00 -21.75 -17.98
CA GLU A 186 12.11 -20.83 -17.70
C GLU A 186 11.76 -19.75 -16.66
N LYS A 187 12.76 -18.93 -16.31
CA LYS A 187 12.61 -17.68 -15.54
C LYS A 187 11.99 -17.82 -14.14
N ARG A 188 12.07 -18.98 -13.49
CA ARG A 188 11.50 -19.23 -12.15
C ARG A 188 11.95 -18.20 -11.12
N ALA A 189 13.27 -17.96 -11.02
CA ALA A 189 13.81 -17.02 -10.03
C ALA A 189 13.31 -15.58 -10.26
N ALA A 190 13.29 -15.12 -11.51
CA ALA A 190 12.77 -13.80 -11.84
C ALA A 190 11.26 -13.71 -11.52
N ALA A 191 10.47 -14.72 -11.88
CA ALA A 191 9.04 -14.75 -11.58
C ALA A 191 8.79 -14.72 -10.06
N ALA A 192 9.54 -15.52 -9.28
CA ALA A 192 9.42 -15.54 -7.82
C ALA A 192 9.80 -14.20 -7.19
N LEU A 193 10.86 -13.54 -7.69
CA LEU A 193 11.28 -12.22 -7.22
C LEU A 193 10.21 -11.17 -7.50
N PHE A 194 9.67 -11.09 -8.73
CA PHE A 194 8.65 -10.10 -9.07
C PHE A 194 7.32 -10.35 -8.37
N LEU A 195 6.94 -11.61 -8.10
CA LEU A 195 5.77 -11.94 -7.29
C LEU A 195 5.98 -11.53 -5.82
N ALA A 196 7.17 -11.80 -5.25
CA ALA A 196 7.50 -11.36 -3.89
C ALA A 196 7.49 -9.83 -3.78
N LEU A 197 8.12 -9.11 -4.71
CA LEU A 197 8.11 -7.64 -4.75
C LEU A 197 6.69 -7.08 -4.89
N THR A 198 5.83 -7.72 -5.69
CA THR A 198 4.42 -7.34 -5.79
C THR A 198 3.74 -7.39 -4.41
N GLY A 199 3.92 -8.48 -3.68
CA GLY A 199 3.32 -8.67 -2.36
C GLY A 199 3.91 -7.74 -1.29
N LEU A 200 5.22 -7.60 -1.28
CA LEU A 200 5.93 -6.74 -0.33
C LEU A 200 5.72 -5.23 -0.59
N CYS A 201 5.25 -4.87 -1.79
CA CYS A 201 4.80 -3.51 -2.07
C CYS A 201 3.31 -3.32 -1.76
N HIS A 202 2.43 -4.28 -2.10
CA HIS A 202 1.01 -4.16 -1.77
C HIS A 202 0.27 -5.50 -1.82
N LEU A 203 -0.28 -5.92 -0.66
CA LEU A 203 -0.94 -7.21 -0.51
C LEU A 203 -2.11 -7.41 -1.49
N LEU A 204 -2.94 -6.38 -1.73
CA LEU A 204 -4.12 -6.53 -2.60
C LEU A 204 -3.75 -6.77 -4.06
N VAL A 205 -2.59 -6.30 -4.53
CA VAL A 205 -2.12 -6.59 -5.90
C VAL A 205 -1.69 -8.04 -6.06
N VAL A 206 -1.30 -8.71 -4.96
CA VAL A 206 -1.04 -10.17 -5.00
C VAL A 206 -2.31 -10.96 -5.34
N PHE A 207 -3.49 -10.55 -4.84
CA PHE A 207 -4.74 -11.21 -5.22
C PHE A 207 -4.96 -11.19 -6.73
N PHE A 208 -4.68 -10.06 -7.38
CA PHE A 208 -4.69 -9.99 -8.84
C PHE A 208 -3.66 -10.95 -9.46
N ALA A 209 -2.42 -10.95 -8.98
CA ALA A 209 -1.38 -11.86 -9.45
C ALA A 209 -1.77 -13.34 -9.28
N LEU A 210 -2.42 -13.70 -8.16
CA LEU A 210 -2.89 -15.05 -7.89
C LEU A 210 -4.05 -15.45 -8.81
N ILE A 211 -5.03 -14.54 -9.04
CA ILE A 211 -6.12 -14.76 -10.00
C ILE A 211 -5.54 -15.06 -11.39
N VAL A 212 -4.64 -14.21 -11.87
CA VAL A 212 -4.01 -14.39 -13.17
C VAL A 212 -3.18 -15.68 -13.22
N SER A 213 -2.50 -16.04 -12.12
CA SER A 213 -1.72 -17.29 -12.03
C SER A 213 -2.61 -18.53 -12.11
N PHE A 214 -3.72 -18.52 -11.39
CA PHE A 214 -4.72 -19.59 -11.43
C PHE A 214 -5.32 -19.74 -12.83
N VAL A 215 -5.71 -18.61 -13.44
CA VAL A 215 -6.26 -18.60 -14.80
C VAL A 215 -5.22 -19.06 -15.82
N ALA A 216 -3.98 -18.58 -15.74
CA ALA A 216 -2.91 -19.00 -16.64
C ALA A 216 -2.62 -20.50 -16.51
N LEU A 217 -2.62 -21.03 -15.28
CA LEU A 217 -2.46 -22.45 -15.03
C LEU A 217 -3.65 -23.26 -15.57
N SER A 218 -4.89 -22.81 -15.35
CA SER A 218 -6.10 -23.50 -15.82
C SER A 218 -6.18 -23.60 -17.34
N THR A 219 -5.62 -22.61 -18.06
CA THR A 219 -5.53 -22.66 -19.52
C THR A 219 -4.43 -23.61 -20.03
N ARG A 220 -3.55 -24.10 -19.17
CA ARG A 220 -2.47 -25.03 -19.53
C ARG A 220 -2.04 -25.91 -18.36
N ILE A 221 -2.92 -26.81 -17.95
CA ILE A 221 -2.64 -27.74 -16.85
C ILE A 221 -1.72 -28.87 -17.35
N SER A 222 -0.51 -28.92 -16.78
CA SER A 222 0.43 -30.03 -16.93
C SER A 222 1.22 -30.20 -15.64
N ARG A 223 1.81 -31.40 -15.42
CA ARG A 223 2.68 -31.60 -14.24
C ARG A 223 3.81 -30.55 -14.19
N ALA A 224 4.33 -30.19 -15.35
CA ALA A 224 5.43 -29.22 -15.47
C ALA A 224 4.97 -27.80 -15.13
N SER A 225 3.81 -27.33 -15.63
CA SER A 225 3.27 -26.01 -15.32
C SER A 225 2.83 -25.88 -13.85
N VAL A 226 2.19 -26.93 -13.30
CA VAL A 226 1.84 -26.99 -11.87
C VAL A 226 3.10 -26.90 -11.01
N ARG A 227 4.12 -27.69 -11.32
CA ARG A 227 5.41 -27.65 -10.62
C ARG A 227 6.06 -26.27 -10.72
N TRP A 228 6.06 -25.67 -11.91
CA TRP A 228 6.64 -24.33 -12.12
C TRP A 228 5.93 -23.27 -11.24
N VAL A 229 4.59 -23.24 -11.24
CA VAL A 229 3.80 -22.29 -10.42
C VAL A 229 4.04 -22.56 -8.93
N ALA A 230 4.08 -23.83 -8.51
CA ALA A 230 4.35 -24.19 -7.12
C ALA A 230 5.77 -23.76 -6.66
N GLU A 231 6.80 -23.99 -7.49
CA GLU A 231 8.17 -23.57 -7.20
C GLU A 231 8.28 -22.03 -7.12
N VAL A 232 7.64 -21.31 -8.04
CA VAL A 232 7.60 -19.83 -8.01
C VAL A 232 6.86 -19.33 -6.78
N GLY A 233 5.70 -19.89 -6.46
CA GLY A 233 4.92 -19.52 -5.28
C GLY A 233 5.69 -19.80 -3.98
N LEU A 234 6.31 -20.98 -3.86
CA LEU A 234 7.12 -21.33 -2.69
C LEU A 234 8.33 -20.38 -2.52
N LEU A 235 9.09 -20.14 -3.59
CA LEU A 235 10.24 -19.24 -3.55
C LEU A 235 9.82 -17.81 -3.21
N SER A 236 8.71 -17.32 -3.80
CA SER A 236 8.15 -16.02 -3.48
C SER A 236 7.72 -15.95 -2.01
N GLY A 237 7.01 -16.97 -1.52
CA GLY A 237 6.59 -17.07 -0.12
C GLY A 237 7.77 -17.09 0.84
N LEU A 238 8.84 -17.83 0.52
CA LEU A 238 10.06 -17.85 1.35
C LEU A 238 10.77 -16.49 1.36
N VAL A 239 10.91 -15.82 0.22
CA VAL A 239 11.55 -14.49 0.15
C VAL A 239 10.76 -13.44 0.92
N SER A 240 9.44 -13.54 0.96
CA SER A 240 8.56 -12.62 1.70
C SER A 240 8.18 -13.10 3.10
N ALA A 241 8.74 -14.22 3.57
CA ALA A 241 8.36 -14.87 4.82
C ALA A 241 8.50 -13.94 6.05
N PHE A 242 9.54 -13.10 6.07
CA PHE A 242 9.82 -12.15 7.17
C PHE A 242 8.64 -11.21 7.47
N TRP A 243 7.77 -10.97 6.50
CA TRP A 243 6.61 -10.12 6.63
C TRP A 243 5.29 -10.91 6.59
N VAL A 244 5.15 -11.86 5.63
CA VAL A 244 3.89 -12.60 5.43
C VAL A 244 3.55 -13.50 6.62
N ILE A 245 4.54 -14.16 7.23
CA ILE A 245 4.30 -15.08 8.35
C ILE A 245 3.90 -14.29 9.61
N PRO A 246 4.62 -13.25 10.06
CA PRO A 246 4.17 -12.42 11.18
C PRO A 246 2.81 -11.77 10.91
N PHE A 247 2.57 -11.23 9.71
CA PHE A 247 1.27 -10.68 9.32
C PHE A 247 0.14 -11.69 9.56
N TRP A 248 0.29 -12.92 9.08
CA TRP A 248 -0.72 -13.96 9.24
C TRP A 248 -0.87 -14.41 10.70
N TRP A 249 0.23 -14.50 11.42
CA TRP A 249 0.24 -14.95 12.83
C TRP A 249 -0.49 -13.96 13.72
N TYR A 250 -0.25 -12.67 13.55
CA TYR A 250 -0.84 -11.62 14.37
C TYR A 250 -2.13 -11.01 13.83
N ARG A 251 -2.74 -11.60 12.81
CA ARG A 251 -3.96 -11.06 12.16
C ARG A 251 -5.15 -10.83 13.09
N SER A 252 -5.23 -11.50 14.22
CA SER A 252 -6.24 -11.28 15.27
C SER A 252 -6.09 -9.93 15.99
N HIS A 253 -4.96 -9.24 15.79
CA HIS A 253 -4.68 -7.90 16.30
C HIS A 253 -4.85 -6.81 15.23
N LEU A 254 -5.43 -7.14 14.09
CA LEU A 254 -5.83 -6.15 13.09
C LEU A 254 -7.16 -5.52 13.48
N ASN A 255 -7.25 -4.21 13.33
CA ASN A 255 -8.52 -3.50 13.38
C ASN A 255 -9.35 -3.75 12.13
N ASP A 256 -10.65 -3.91 12.28
CA ASP A 256 -11.61 -3.98 11.18
C ASP A 256 -12.32 -2.63 11.05
N MET A 257 -12.06 -1.93 9.95
CA MET A 257 -12.66 -0.62 9.68
C MET A 257 -14.14 -0.69 9.26
N GLY A 258 -14.66 -1.90 9.01
CA GLY A 258 -16.03 -2.10 8.52
C GLY A 258 -16.25 -1.46 7.15
N TRP A 259 -15.31 -1.62 6.21
CA TRP A 259 -15.41 -0.98 4.89
C TRP A 259 -16.72 -1.33 4.18
N GLU A 260 -17.47 -0.30 3.82
CA GLU A 260 -18.71 -0.45 3.09
C GLU A 260 -18.46 -0.98 1.68
N LYS A 261 -19.29 -1.95 1.29
CA LYS A 261 -19.22 -2.53 -0.04
C LYS A 261 -19.84 -1.60 -1.07
N LEU A 262 -19.13 -1.37 -2.17
CA LEU A 262 -19.68 -0.70 -3.33
C LEU A 262 -20.73 -1.61 -4.00
N THR A 263 -21.98 -1.15 -4.10
CA THR A 263 -23.12 -1.94 -4.60
C THR A 263 -23.65 -1.47 -5.96
N SER A 264 -23.23 -0.31 -6.44
CA SER A 264 -23.65 0.22 -7.76
C SER A 264 -22.89 -0.48 -8.91
N TYR A 265 -23.05 -1.82 -9.03
CA TYR A 265 -22.23 -2.64 -9.91
C TYR A 265 -22.24 -2.22 -11.38
N SER A 266 -23.39 -1.86 -11.94
CA SER A 266 -23.47 -1.40 -13.33
C SER A 266 -22.69 -0.12 -13.56
N SER A 267 -22.74 0.78 -12.58
CA SER A 267 -22.02 2.05 -12.63
C SER A 267 -20.51 1.85 -12.59
N TYR A 268 -20.00 0.96 -11.72
CA TYR A 268 -18.56 0.70 -11.64
C TYR A 268 -18.04 -0.19 -12.76
N LEU A 269 -18.79 -1.18 -13.19
CA LEU A 269 -18.33 -2.15 -14.18
C LEU A 269 -18.64 -1.76 -15.63
N TRP A 270 -19.60 -0.86 -15.86
CA TRP A 270 -20.08 -0.57 -17.22
C TRP A 270 -20.11 0.92 -17.57
N SER A 271 -20.82 1.77 -16.80
CA SER A 271 -21.14 3.14 -17.21
C SER A 271 -20.30 4.24 -16.56
N ARG A 272 -19.71 3.98 -15.39
CA ARG A 272 -19.04 4.97 -14.53
C ARG A 272 -19.93 6.11 -14.02
N ASP A 273 -21.26 5.94 -14.03
CA ASP A 273 -22.22 6.96 -13.60
C ASP A 273 -22.15 7.25 -12.08
N HIS A 274 -21.34 6.50 -11.33
CA HIS A 274 -21.09 6.72 -9.91
C HIS A 274 -20.27 7.98 -9.61
N LEU A 275 -19.66 8.56 -10.64
CA LEU A 275 -18.90 9.80 -10.51
C LEU A 275 -19.76 10.97 -10.91
N ALA A 276 -19.63 12.08 -10.17
CA ALA A 276 -20.33 13.31 -10.52
C ALA A 276 -20.08 13.66 -12.00
N ALA A 277 -21.12 14.00 -12.71
CA ALA A 277 -21.11 14.21 -14.16
C ALA A 277 -20.02 15.18 -14.63
N ASP A 278 -19.64 16.14 -13.79
CA ASP A 278 -18.65 17.17 -14.06
C ASP A 278 -17.20 16.63 -14.22
N PHE A 279 -16.93 15.43 -13.71
CA PHE A 279 -15.61 14.82 -13.80
C PHE A 279 -15.38 13.94 -15.04
N LEU A 280 -16.44 13.60 -15.77
CA LEU A 280 -16.43 12.52 -16.76
C LEU A 280 -16.52 12.98 -18.22
N THR A 281 -16.70 14.27 -18.47
CA THR A 281 -17.03 14.75 -19.81
C THR A 281 -15.99 14.44 -20.89
N ASN A 282 -14.75 14.11 -20.52
CA ASN A 282 -13.65 13.98 -21.49
C ASN A 282 -12.87 12.66 -21.41
N ASP A 283 -13.26 11.70 -20.57
CA ASP A 283 -12.63 10.37 -20.56
C ASP A 283 -13.24 9.48 -21.65
N PRO A 284 -12.46 8.60 -22.27
CA PRO A 284 -13.02 7.63 -23.18
C PRO A 284 -14.10 6.82 -22.48
N PRO A 285 -15.29 6.68 -23.06
CA PRO A 285 -16.36 5.93 -22.43
C PRO A 285 -15.88 4.53 -22.06
N LEU A 286 -16.13 4.10 -20.81
CA LEU A 286 -15.76 2.76 -20.38
C LEU A 286 -16.36 1.69 -21.28
N GLN A 287 -17.58 1.93 -21.79
CA GLN A 287 -18.24 1.06 -22.75
C GLN A 287 -17.41 0.84 -24.01
N LEU A 288 -16.79 1.89 -24.58
CA LEU A 288 -15.93 1.76 -25.73
C LEU A 288 -14.70 0.89 -25.42
N ALA A 289 -14.07 1.11 -24.27
CA ALA A 289 -12.94 0.29 -23.82
C ALA A 289 -13.35 -1.18 -23.63
N ILE A 290 -14.53 -1.45 -23.06
CA ILE A 290 -15.09 -2.80 -22.89
C ILE A 290 -15.39 -3.46 -24.24
N VAL A 291 -15.99 -2.71 -25.20
CA VAL A 291 -16.23 -3.25 -26.55
C VAL A 291 -14.91 -3.62 -27.22
N LEU A 292 -13.91 -2.74 -27.17
CA LEU A 292 -12.59 -3.05 -27.70
C LEU A 292 -11.94 -4.24 -26.96
N ALA A 293 -12.10 -4.32 -25.65
CA ALA A 293 -11.61 -5.47 -24.86
C ALA A 293 -12.29 -6.77 -25.27
N ALA A 294 -13.60 -6.74 -25.52
CA ALA A 294 -14.32 -7.90 -26.05
C ALA A 294 -13.82 -8.33 -27.42
N VAL A 295 -13.57 -7.37 -28.31
CA VAL A 295 -12.91 -7.63 -29.61
C VAL A 295 -11.51 -8.22 -29.40
N GLY A 296 -10.73 -7.67 -28.46
CA GLY A 296 -9.40 -8.19 -28.09
C GLY A 296 -9.45 -9.61 -27.53
N ALA A 297 -10.47 -9.92 -26.74
CA ALA A 297 -10.71 -11.28 -26.26
C ALA A 297 -10.98 -12.26 -27.41
N VAL A 298 -11.87 -11.89 -28.34
CA VAL A 298 -12.20 -12.71 -29.51
C VAL A 298 -10.96 -12.89 -30.41
N LEU A 299 -10.26 -11.81 -30.73
CA LEU A 299 -9.03 -11.90 -31.53
C LEU A 299 -7.93 -12.67 -30.84
N SER A 300 -7.84 -12.61 -29.50
CA SER A 300 -6.89 -13.42 -28.73
C SER A 300 -7.21 -14.93 -28.81
N LEU A 301 -8.47 -15.29 -28.86
CA LEU A 301 -8.89 -16.68 -29.11
C LEU A 301 -8.56 -17.11 -30.55
N ILE A 302 -8.86 -16.25 -31.53
CA ILE A 302 -8.61 -16.53 -32.96
C ILE A 302 -7.12 -16.72 -33.22
N PHE A 303 -6.28 -15.78 -32.73
CA PHE A 303 -4.84 -15.79 -32.97
C PHE A 303 -4.05 -16.48 -31.85
N ARG A 304 -4.72 -17.19 -30.94
CA ARG A 304 -4.11 -17.94 -29.83
C ARG A 304 -3.20 -17.11 -28.94
N ARG A 305 -3.55 -15.85 -28.73
CA ARG A 305 -2.80 -14.96 -27.82
C ARG A 305 -3.08 -15.30 -26.38
N ARG A 306 -2.27 -16.17 -25.79
CA ARG A 306 -2.48 -16.68 -24.44
C ARG A 306 -2.67 -15.54 -23.42
N LEU A 307 -1.83 -14.49 -23.45
CA LEU A 307 -1.97 -13.37 -22.53
C LEU A 307 -3.38 -12.76 -22.62
N GLY A 308 -3.89 -12.52 -23.83
CA GLY A 308 -5.22 -11.98 -24.02
C GLY A 308 -6.34 -12.91 -23.52
N VAL A 309 -6.22 -14.21 -23.72
CA VAL A 309 -7.19 -15.21 -23.17
C VAL A 309 -7.15 -15.18 -21.64
N VAL A 310 -5.98 -15.17 -21.04
CA VAL A 310 -5.82 -15.13 -19.58
C VAL A 310 -6.40 -13.82 -19.02
N LEU A 311 -6.10 -12.68 -19.61
CA LEU A 311 -6.67 -11.40 -19.19
C LEU A 311 -8.20 -11.38 -19.34
N SER A 312 -8.77 -11.95 -20.41
CA SER A 312 -10.21 -11.98 -20.65
C SER A 312 -10.95 -12.76 -19.55
N ILE A 313 -10.43 -13.93 -19.18
CA ILE A 313 -11.00 -14.72 -18.07
C ILE A 313 -10.80 -13.97 -16.74
N SER A 314 -9.64 -13.35 -16.54
CA SER A 314 -9.35 -12.60 -15.31
C SER A 314 -10.28 -11.40 -15.12
N VAL A 315 -10.65 -10.69 -16.20
CA VAL A 315 -11.65 -9.60 -16.15
C VAL A 315 -12.98 -10.10 -15.62
N VAL A 316 -13.44 -11.25 -16.11
CA VAL A 316 -14.71 -11.87 -15.63
C VAL A 316 -14.60 -12.27 -14.16
N VAL A 317 -13.48 -12.91 -13.78
CA VAL A 317 -13.25 -13.32 -12.37
C VAL A 317 -13.20 -12.11 -11.44
N LEU A 318 -12.53 -11.01 -11.85
CA LEU A 318 -12.45 -9.77 -11.07
C LEU A 318 -13.82 -9.10 -10.94
N ALA A 319 -14.62 -9.06 -12.00
CA ALA A 319 -15.98 -8.54 -11.95
C ALA A 319 -16.86 -9.34 -11.00
N LEU A 320 -16.80 -10.69 -11.09
CA LEU A 320 -17.53 -11.56 -10.16
C LEU A 320 -17.04 -11.41 -8.72
N ALA A 321 -15.73 -11.32 -8.52
CA ALA A 321 -15.15 -11.05 -7.19
C ALA A 321 -15.63 -9.70 -6.63
N PHE A 322 -15.67 -8.65 -7.45
CA PHE A 322 -16.19 -7.33 -7.04
C PHE A 322 -17.66 -7.40 -6.59
N ILE A 323 -18.50 -8.20 -7.29
CA ILE A 323 -19.91 -8.35 -6.98
C ILE A 323 -20.12 -9.21 -5.72
N TYR A 324 -19.40 -10.33 -5.59
CA TYR A 324 -19.68 -11.36 -4.59
C TYR A 324 -18.76 -11.31 -3.35
N LEU A 325 -17.71 -10.46 -3.34
CA LEU A 325 -16.90 -10.27 -2.13
C LEU A 325 -17.81 -9.83 -0.98
N PRO A 326 -17.78 -10.51 0.18
CA PRO A 326 -18.58 -10.09 1.34
C PRO A 326 -18.09 -8.74 1.88
N GLU A 327 -18.96 -8.03 2.58
CA GLU A 327 -18.57 -6.88 3.41
C GLU A 327 -17.59 -7.29 4.50
N GLY A 328 -16.75 -6.37 4.96
CA GLY A 328 -15.82 -6.57 6.06
C GLY A 328 -14.44 -5.97 5.78
N ARG A 329 -13.40 -6.72 6.12
CA ARG A 329 -12.00 -6.23 6.14
C ARG A 329 -11.44 -5.81 4.77
N LEU A 330 -12.03 -6.28 3.67
CA LEU A 330 -11.57 -5.97 2.32
C LEU A 330 -12.58 -5.09 1.59
N TYR A 331 -12.15 -3.86 1.29
CA TYR A 331 -12.92 -2.96 0.46
C TYR A 331 -12.93 -3.45 -1.00
N ASN A 332 -14.11 -3.84 -1.53
CA ASN A 332 -14.23 -4.41 -2.87
C ASN A 332 -13.77 -3.46 -3.99
N GLY A 333 -13.83 -2.15 -3.78
CA GLY A 333 -13.31 -1.15 -4.71
C GLY A 333 -11.83 -1.33 -5.07
N ARG A 334 -11.04 -1.97 -4.19
CA ARG A 334 -9.62 -2.29 -4.44
C ARG A 334 -9.40 -3.33 -5.55
N LEU A 335 -10.44 -4.02 -6.03
CA LEU A 335 -10.37 -4.93 -7.19
C LEU A 335 -10.52 -4.19 -8.52
N LEU A 336 -11.16 -3.02 -8.52
CA LEU A 336 -11.44 -2.26 -9.74
C LEU A 336 -10.19 -1.81 -10.52
N PRO A 337 -9.07 -1.39 -9.90
CA PRO A 337 -7.86 -1.05 -10.64
C PRO A 337 -7.36 -2.20 -11.53
N ALA A 338 -7.37 -3.44 -11.03
CA ALA A 338 -6.98 -4.61 -11.81
C ALA A 338 -7.97 -4.90 -12.95
N TYR A 339 -9.27 -4.70 -12.70
CA TYR A 339 -10.33 -4.83 -13.70
C TYR A 339 -10.15 -3.81 -14.84
N TYR A 340 -10.01 -2.52 -14.53
CA TYR A 340 -9.85 -1.46 -15.54
C TYR A 340 -8.55 -1.61 -16.31
N LEU A 341 -7.43 -1.87 -15.63
CA LEU A 341 -6.16 -2.13 -16.27
C LEU A 341 -6.25 -3.29 -17.28
N SER A 342 -6.89 -4.39 -16.89
CA SER A 342 -7.07 -5.56 -17.77
C SER A 342 -7.92 -5.23 -19.00
N ILE A 343 -8.94 -4.38 -18.87
CA ILE A 343 -9.76 -3.89 -19.99
C ILE A 343 -8.89 -3.04 -20.96
N TYR A 344 -8.10 -2.10 -20.44
CA TYR A 344 -7.23 -1.28 -21.31
C TYR A 344 -6.18 -2.12 -22.04
N LEU A 345 -5.60 -3.11 -21.36
CA LEU A 345 -4.65 -4.05 -21.98
C LEU A 345 -5.31 -4.89 -23.08
N LEU A 346 -6.53 -5.39 -22.87
CA LEU A 346 -7.28 -6.13 -23.90
C LEU A 346 -7.68 -5.24 -25.09
N ALA A 347 -8.08 -4.01 -24.83
CA ALA A 347 -8.37 -3.04 -25.88
C ALA A 347 -7.12 -2.74 -26.74
N ALA A 348 -5.95 -2.66 -26.12
CA ALA A 348 -4.68 -2.52 -26.83
C ALA A 348 -4.36 -3.75 -27.69
N ILE A 349 -4.65 -4.96 -27.21
CA ILE A 349 -4.50 -6.18 -28.01
C ILE A 349 -5.44 -6.13 -29.24
N ALA A 350 -6.70 -5.67 -29.07
CA ALA A 350 -7.63 -5.52 -30.18
C ALA A 350 -7.07 -4.61 -31.26
N ILE A 351 -6.63 -3.42 -30.87
CA ILE A 351 -6.06 -2.42 -31.79
C ILE A 351 -4.82 -3.00 -32.50
N ALA A 352 -3.95 -3.65 -31.76
CA ALA A 352 -2.73 -4.26 -32.31
C ALA A 352 -3.04 -5.35 -33.33
N GLU A 353 -3.97 -6.26 -33.04
CA GLU A 353 -4.33 -7.33 -33.95
C GLU A 353 -5.06 -6.78 -35.21
N ILE A 354 -5.90 -5.76 -35.06
CA ILE A 354 -6.51 -5.06 -36.21
C ILE A 354 -5.42 -4.46 -37.13
N ILE A 355 -4.43 -3.76 -36.54
CA ILE A 355 -3.29 -3.18 -37.28
C ILE A 355 -2.51 -4.29 -37.98
N ARG A 356 -2.29 -5.42 -37.35
CA ARG A 356 -1.63 -6.58 -37.97
C ARG A 356 -2.42 -7.15 -39.14
N ILE A 357 -3.73 -7.33 -38.97
CA ILE A 357 -4.63 -7.79 -40.05
C ILE A 357 -4.54 -6.85 -41.23
N LEU A 358 -4.58 -5.53 -41.00
CA LEU A 358 -4.40 -4.53 -42.10
C LEU A 358 -3.05 -4.69 -42.81
N GLY A 359 -1.97 -4.88 -42.07
CA GLY A 359 -0.65 -5.14 -42.62
C GLY A 359 -0.60 -6.40 -43.49
N LEU A 360 -1.24 -7.49 -43.03
CA LEU A 360 -1.35 -8.73 -43.79
C LEU A 360 -2.15 -8.55 -45.11
N LEU A 361 -3.27 -7.83 -45.04
CA LEU A 361 -4.07 -7.51 -46.22
C LEU A 361 -3.27 -6.70 -47.26
N VAL A 362 -2.51 -5.70 -46.79
CA VAL A 362 -1.62 -4.89 -47.67
C VAL A 362 -0.51 -5.76 -48.25
N SER A 363 0.10 -6.66 -47.46
CA SER A 363 1.11 -7.61 -47.96
C SER A 363 0.55 -8.47 -49.10
N LYS A 364 -0.66 -8.99 -48.92
CA LYS A 364 -1.35 -9.78 -49.95
C LYS A 364 -1.64 -8.98 -51.21
N ALA A 365 -2.15 -7.76 -51.08
CA ALA A 365 -2.39 -6.86 -52.19
C ALA A 365 -1.09 -6.49 -52.93
N ALA A 366 0.02 -6.42 -52.23
CA ALA A 366 1.36 -6.17 -52.76
C ALA A 366 2.06 -7.42 -53.33
N LYS A 367 1.29 -8.45 -53.70
CA LYS A 367 1.78 -9.71 -54.27
C LYS A 367 2.75 -10.49 -53.35
N GLY A 368 2.41 -10.56 -52.07
CA GLY A 368 3.20 -11.31 -51.10
C GLY A 368 4.48 -10.61 -50.62
N LYS A 369 4.63 -9.31 -50.84
CA LYS A 369 5.76 -8.55 -50.31
C LYS A 369 5.57 -8.23 -48.82
N GLU A 370 5.95 -9.13 -47.97
CA GLU A 370 5.85 -9.12 -46.52
C GLU A 370 6.46 -7.84 -45.91
N ARG A 371 7.60 -7.42 -46.42
CA ARG A 371 8.26 -6.19 -45.95
C ARG A 371 7.35 -4.96 -46.03
N ILE A 372 6.44 -4.90 -47.03
CA ILE A 372 5.48 -3.79 -47.15
C ILE A 372 4.42 -3.91 -46.10
N GLY A 373 3.87 -5.09 -45.83
CA GLY A 373 2.90 -5.33 -44.79
C GLY A 373 3.45 -4.99 -43.40
N ASN A 374 4.65 -5.43 -43.09
CA ASN A 374 5.33 -5.15 -41.81
C ASN A 374 5.63 -3.65 -41.67
N LEU A 375 6.05 -2.97 -42.74
CA LEU A 375 6.25 -1.51 -42.69
C LEU A 375 4.94 -0.80 -42.41
N VAL A 376 3.84 -1.19 -43.06
CA VAL A 376 2.53 -0.58 -42.85
C VAL A 376 2.03 -0.81 -41.41
N SER A 377 2.07 -2.05 -40.91
CA SER A 377 1.65 -2.33 -39.52
C SER A 377 2.54 -1.61 -38.50
N GLY A 378 3.85 -1.58 -38.70
CA GLY A 378 4.78 -0.84 -37.86
C GLY A 378 4.52 0.67 -37.87
N SER A 379 4.29 1.26 -39.07
CA SER A 379 3.97 2.70 -39.20
C SER A 379 2.62 3.05 -38.54
N ILE A 380 1.58 2.27 -38.79
CA ILE A 380 0.26 2.48 -38.16
C ILE A 380 0.36 2.30 -36.64
N GLY A 381 1.07 1.28 -36.17
CA GLY A 381 1.28 1.05 -34.73
C GLY A 381 2.04 2.20 -34.07
N PHE A 382 3.09 2.71 -34.72
CA PHE A 382 3.82 3.89 -34.26
C PHE A 382 2.91 5.13 -34.20
N LEU A 383 2.16 5.40 -35.26
CA LEU A 383 1.23 6.52 -35.30
C LEU A 383 0.12 6.38 -34.26
N ALA A 384 -0.38 5.16 -33.99
CA ALA A 384 -1.36 4.90 -32.95
C ALA A 384 -0.80 5.23 -31.56
N VAL A 385 0.44 4.83 -31.26
CA VAL A 385 1.12 5.17 -30.00
C VAL A 385 1.33 6.69 -29.88
N VAL A 386 1.82 7.34 -30.92
CA VAL A 386 2.03 8.80 -30.94
C VAL A 386 0.72 9.55 -30.76
N PHE A 387 -0.33 9.16 -31.48
CA PHE A 387 -1.66 9.76 -31.36
C PHE A 387 -2.21 9.60 -29.93
N PHE A 388 -2.04 8.42 -29.35
CA PHE A 388 -2.51 8.12 -28.02
C PHE A 388 -1.78 8.95 -26.95
N ILE A 389 -0.45 9.08 -27.06
CA ILE A 389 0.36 9.95 -26.18
C ILE A 389 -0.09 11.41 -26.35
N PHE A 390 -0.28 11.85 -27.60
CA PHE A 390 -0.78 13.21 -27.87
C PHE A 390 -2.16 13.46 -27.25
N TYR A 391 -3.10 12.53 -27.45
CA TYR A 391 -4.44 12.60 -26.88
C TYR A 391 -4.44 12.75 -25.35
N LEU A 392 -3.53 12.04 -24.66
CA LEU A 392 -3.37 12.17 -23.22
C LEU A 392 -2.61 13.44 -22.80
N ALA A 393 -1.63 13.88 -23.60
CA ALA A 393 -0.79 15.02 -23.27
C ALA A 393 -1.53 16.36 -23.36
N VAL A 394 -2.53 16.48 -24.22
CA VAL A 394 -3.31 17.71 -24.40
C VAL A 394 -4.07 18.09 -23.13
N PRO A 395 -4.91 17.23 -22.53
CA PRO A 395 -5.58 17.51 -21.26
C PRO A 395 -4.62 17.68 -20.09
N LEU A 396 -3.41 17.10 -20.16
CA LEU A 396 -2.35 17.30 -19.17
C LEU A 396 -1.65 18.65 -19.33
N ARG A 397 -1.83 19.35 -20.47
CA ARG A 397 -1.23 20.65 -20.77
C ARG A 397 0.31 20.64 -20.69
N VAL A 398 0.95 19.58 -21.18
CA VAL A 398 2.41 19.33 -21.06
C VAL A 398 3.16 19.32 -22.41
N LEU A 399 2.52 19.67 -23.52
CA LEU A 399 3.17 19.66 -24.83
C LEU A 399 4.23 20.76 -24.93
N PRO A 400 5.44 20.46 -25.45
CA PRO A 400 6.49 21.46 -25.63
C PRO A 400 6.03 22.64 -26.49
N GLY A 401 6.19 23.86 -26.01
CA GLY A 401 5.75 25.08 -26.70
C GLY A 401 4.26 25.41 -26.57
N GLY A 402 3.51 24.63 -25.79
CA GLY A 402 2.14 24.96 -25.44
C GLY A 402 2.04 26.18 -24.50
N LYS A 403 0.98 26.96 -24.64
CA LYS A 403 0.73 28.17 -23.85
C LYS A 403 -0.68 28.19 -23.31
N MET A 404 -0.84 28.77 -22.14
CA MET A 404 -2.15 29.11 -21.61
C MET A 404 -2.62 30.46 -22.14
N GLN A 405 -3.87 30.52 -22.62
CA GLN A 405 -4.52 31.75 -23.00
C GLN A 405 -5.90 31.79 -22.29
N GLY A 406 -5.97 32.51 -21.18
CA GLY A 406 -7.10 32.40 -20.26
C GLY A 406 -7.21 30.98 -19.71
N ASN A 407 -8.38 30.37 -19.84
CA ASN A 407 -8.63 28.98 -19.42
C ASN A 407 -8.27 27.93 -20.48
N ALA A 408 -8.02 28.35 -21.73
CA ALA A 408 -7.71 27.47 -22.81
C ALA A 408 -6.19 27.19 -22.92
N TYR A 409 -5.84 25.97 -23.29
CA TYR A 409 -4.49 25.57 -23.62
C TYR A 409 -4.32 25.49 -25.13
N GLN A 410 -3.34 26.21 -25.66
CA GLN A 410 -3.06 26.28 -27.11
C GLN A 410 -1.72 25.64 -27.44
N TRP A 411 -1.71 24.84 -28.50
CA TRP A 411 -0.50 24.22 -29.04
C TRP A 411 -0.60 24.08 -30.56
N MET A 412 0.32 24.70 -31.28
CA MET A 412 0.41 24.62 -32.75
C MET A 412 -0.94 24.81 -33.48
N GLY A 413 -1.77 25.75 -33.02
CA GLY A 413 -3.08 26.01 -33.61
C GLY A 413 -4.23 25.13 -33.09
N TYR A 414 -3.94 24.16 -32.25
CA TYR A 414 -4.95 23.40 -31.51
C TYR A 414 -5.23 24.08 -30.16
N GLU A 415 -6.50 24.15 -29.81
CA GLU A 415 -6.96 24.78 -28.57
C GLU A 415 -7.91 23.85 -27.82
N THR A 416 -7.77 23.77 -26.49
CA THR A 416 -8.66 23.01 -25.63
C THR A 416 -8.81 23.65 -24.26
N GLU A 417 -10.00 23.64 -23.73
CA GLU A 417 -10.30 23.99 -22.31
C GLU A 417 -10.23 22.75 -21.41
N ASP A 418 -10.15 21.56 -21.99
CA ASP A 418 -10.10 20.31 -21.25
C ASP A 418 -8.89 20.25 -20.31
N LEU A 419 -9.14 19.87 -19.07
CA LEU A 419 -8.12 19.69 -18.05
C LEU A 419 -8.23 18.30 -17.44
N ASN A 420 -7.15 17.54 -17.49
CA ASN A 420 -7.07 16.31 -16.71
C ASN A 420 -6.86 16.66 -15.23
N ILE A 421 -7.83 16.34 -14.39
CA ILE A 421 -7.80 16.63 -12.95
C ILE A 421 -6.60 15.95 -12.24
N GLY A 422 -6.09 14.84 -12.76
CA GLY A 422 -4.88 14.19 -12.26
C GLY A 422 -3.65 15.09 -12.31
N ARG A 423 -3.56 16.01 -13.30
CA ARG A 423 -2.52 17.05 -13.34
C ARG A 423 -2.62 17.98 -12.14
N SER A 424 -3.82 18.44 -11.81
CA SER A 424 -4.01 19.31 -10.64
C SER A 424 -3.64 18.59 -9.35
N TRP A 425 -3.99 17.34 -9.20
CA TRP A 425 -3.60 16.51 -8.05
C TRP A 425 -2.08 16.31 -7.96
N ALA A 426 -1.42 16.06 -9.10
CA ALA A 426 0.04 15.94 -9.15
C ALA A 426 0.71 17.25 -8.73
N LEU A 427 0.32 18.38 -9.33
CA LEU A 427 0.85 19.69 -8.95
C LEU A 427 0.65 19.95 -7.47
N TRP A 428 -0.59 19.77 -6.97
CA TRP A 428 -0.92 19.96 -5.58
C TRP A 428 -0.03 19.15 -4.63
N ASN A 429 0.33 17.91 -4.97
CA ASN A 429 1.22 17.08 -4.16
C ASN A 429 2.70 17.43 -4.26
N PHE A 430 3.15 18.02 -5.38
CA PHE A 430 4.57 18.31 -5.63
C PHE A 430 4.97 19.78 -5.42
N GLU A 431 4.01 20.70 -5.30
CA GLU A 431 4.29 22.11 -5.01
C GLU A 431 4.95 22.31 -3.65
N GLY A 432 4.57 21.52 -2.65
CA GLY A 432 4.98 21.72 -1.26
C GLY A 432 3.97 22.55 -0.46
N TYR A 433 4.12 22.55 0.84
CA TYR A 433 3.19 23.25 1.74
C TYR A 433 3.27 24.77 1.58
N GLU A 434 4.45 25.32 1.48
CA GLU A 434 4.65 26.77 1.37
C GLU A 434 3.95 27.36 0.13
N ALA A 435 4.07 26.70 -1.01
CA ALA A 435 3.44 27.15 -2.25
C ALA A 435 1.91 27.07 -2.21
N ARG A 436 1.34 26.10 -1.47
CA ARG A 436 -0.12 25.91 -1.35
C ARG A 436 -0.79 26.93 -0.46
N THR A 437 -0.08 27.39 0.54
CA THR A 437 -0.62 28.18 1.64
C THR A 437 -0.34 29.67 1.48
N GLY A 438 0.10 30.09 0.30
CA GLY A 438 0.22 31.49 -0.06
C GLY A 438 -1.11 32.24 0.05
N ASP A 439 -1.11 33.54 -0.21
CA ASP A 439 -2.24 34.47 0.00
C ASP A 439 -3.62 34.02 -0.48
N SER A 440 -3.68 33.09 -1.43
CA SER A 440 -4.94 32.57 -1.98
C SER A 440 -5.63 31.49 -1.13
N THR A 441 -4.93 30.89 -0.15
CA THR A 441 -5.43 29.77 0.67
C THR A 441 -5.55 30.09 2.16
N GLY A 442 -5.21 31.31 2.59
CA GLY A 442 -5.42 31.77 3.96
C GLY A 442 -4.34 31.37 4.96
N GLY A 443 -3.07 31.19 4.55
CA GLY A 443 -1.94 31.07 5.49
C GLY A 443 -1.84 29.74 6.25
N GLY A 444 -2.39 28.66 5.72
CA GLY A 444 -2.45 27.35 6.42
C GLY A 444 -1.09 26.77 6.79
N TRP A 445 -0.04 27.02 5.99
CA TRP A 445 1.31 26.56 6.33
C TRP A 445 1.89 27.25 7.56
N GLU A 446 1.83 28.56 7.60
CA GLU A 446 2.35 29.35 8.73
C GLU A 446 1.62 28.97 10.02
N GLU A 447 0.30 28.88 9.96
CA GLU A 447 -0.54 28.47 11.09
C GLU A 447 -0.19 27.05 11.60
N LEU A 448 0.06 26.09 10.68
CA LEU A 448 0.46 24.74 11.05
C LEU A 448 1.86 24.70 11.67
N VAL A 449 2.81 25.46 11.11
CA VAL A 449 4.17 25.57 11.67
C VAL A 449 4.14 26.18 13.06
N ASP A 450 3.41 27.27 13.24
CA ASP A 450 3.25 27.92 14.55
C ASP A 450 2.64 26.96 15.59
N PHE A 451 1.68 26.14 15.17
CA PHE A 451 1.09 25.12 16.03
C PHE A 451 2.13 24.06 16.45
N VAL A 452 2.93 23.56 15.50
CA VAL A 452 3.99 22.57 15.79
C VAL A 452 5.04 23.16 16.71
N VAL A 453 5.54 24.38 16.43
CA VAL A 453 6.54 25.07 17.25
C VAL A 453 6.00 25.34 18.66
N THR A 454 4.75 25.80 18.75
CA THR A 454 4.10 26.00 20.06
C THR A 454 4.02 24.71 20.86
N MET A 455 3.66 23.60 20.22
CA MET A 455 3.61 22.30 20.90
C MET A 455 5.00 21.83 21.35
N ASP A 456 6.04 22.02 20.54
CA ASP A 456 7.42 21.70 20.92
C ASP A 456 7.89 22.53 22.12
N ASP A 457 7.57 23.82 22.16
CA ASP A 457 7.85 24.69 23.30
C ASP A 457 7.11 24.23 24.57
N GLN A 458 5.82 23.87 24.44
CA GLN A 458 5.06 23.33 25.58
C GLN A 458 5.63 21.98 26.07
N ALA A 459 6.20 21.18 25.16
CA ALA A 459 6.84 19.93 25.56
C ALA A 459 8.12 20.16 26.37
N ARG A 460 8.86 21.27 26.13
CA ARG A 460 10.02 21.65 26.94
C ARG A 460 9.63 22.02 28.36
N ASP A 461 8.48 22.69 28.54
CA ASP A 461 8.01 23.15 29.84
C ASP A 461 7.31 22.04 30.65
N TYR A 462 6.51 21.21 29.98
CA TYR A 462 5.64 20.21 30.64
C TYR A 462 6.05 18.76 30.34
N GLY A 463 7.05 18.53 29.50
CA GLY A 463 7.55 17.21 29.08
C GLY A 463 6.81 16.62 27.90
N CYS A 464 7.42 15.65 27.27
CA CYS A 464 6.84 14.89 26.13
C CYS A 464 5.53 14.19 26.51
N GLY A 465 4.67 13.91 25.54
CA GLY A 465 3.40 13.20 25.75
C GLY A 465 2.51 13.17 24.52
N ARG A 466 1.36 12.55 24.65
CA ARG A 466 0.39 12.40 23.55
C ARG A 466 -0.50 13.62 23.43
N LEU A 467 -0.80 13.98 22.17
CA LEU A 467 -1.74 15.03 21.77
C LEU A 467 -3.01 14.41 21.20
N MET A 468 -4.15 14.93 21.60
CA MET A 468 -5.43 14.83 20.87
C MET A 468 -5.87 16.20 20.44
N TRP A 469 -6.36 16.36 19.21
CA TRP A 469 -6.89 17.63 18.71
C TRP A 469 -8.34 17.49 18.26
N GLU A 470 -9.05 18.62 18.27
CA GLU A 470 -10.38 18.73 17.72
C GLU A 470 -10.34 18.57 16.19
N TYR A 471 -11.00 17.55 15.65
CA TYR A 471 -11.13 17.36 14.21
C TYR A 471 -12.14 18.35 13.61
N SER A 472 -11.79 18.88 12.43
CA SER A 472 -12.70 19.68 11.59
C SER A 472 -12.29 19.52 10.13
N SER A 473 -13.30 19.47 9.22
CA SER A 473 -13.04 19.51 7.77
C SER A 473 -12.36 20.81 7.31
N GLU A 474 -12.46 21.89 8.08
CA GLU A 474 -11.79 23.17 7.80
C GLU A 474 -10.26 23.07 7.87
N LEU A 475 -9.74 22.06 8.59
CA LEU A 475 -8.30 21.77 8.65
C LEU A 475 -7.73 21.30 7.30
N THR A 476 -8.59 21.11 6.27
CA THR A 476 -8.16 20.86 4.87
C THR A 476 -7.23 21.98 4.36
N ARG A 477 -7.28 23.19 4.94
CA ARG A 477 -6.32 24.26 4.65
C ARG A 477 -4.86 23.90 4.94
N TYR A 478 -4.62 22.90 5.80
CA TYR A 478 -3.29 22.28 6.03
C TYR A 478 -2.94 21.20 5.01
N GLY A 479 -3.72 21.04 3.94
CA GLY A 479 -3.57 20.00 2.94
C GLY A 479 -4.35 18.73 3.24
N THR A 480 -4.66 18.46 4.49
CA THR A 480 -5.56 17.39 4.97
C THR A 480 -6.08 17.74 6.35
N PRO A 481 -7.33 17.35 6.70
CA PRO A 481 -7.82 17.50 8.08
C PRO A 481 -6.98 16.77 9.12
N MET A 482 -6.18 15.81 8.70
CA MET A 482 -5.36 14.97 9.56
C MET A 482 -3.89 15.46 9.67
N ALA A 483 -3.55 16.66 9.20
CA ALA A 483 -2.18 17.15 9.22
C ALA A 483 -1.52 17.12 10.62
N PRO A 484 -2.22 17.43 11.73
CA PRO A 484 -1.63 17.36 13.07
C PRO A 484 -1.13 15.98 13.51
N MET A 485 -1.56 14.88 12.84
CA MET A 485 -1.01 13.54 13.15
C MET A 485 0.49 13.41 12.83
N LEU A 486 1.06 14.37 12.07
CA LEU A 486 2.50 14.44 11.80
C LEU A 486 3.29 15.12 12.93
N MET A 487 2.64 15.53 14.02
CA MET A 487 3.31 16.12 15.18
C MET A 487 4.55 15.31 15.63
N PRO A 488 4.47 13.95 15.78
CA PRO A 488 5.66 13.18 16.17
C PRO A 488 6.80 13.27 15.14
N HIS A 489 6.49 13.42 13.85
CA HIS A 489 7.53 13.56 12.82
C HIS A 489 8.30 14.86 12.92
N TRP A 490 7.68 15.95 13.36
CA TRP A 490 8.29 17.28 13.45
C TRP A 490 8.82 17.63 14.86
N THR A 491 8.49 16.81 15.85
CA THR A 491 8.96 16.97 17.25
C THR A 491 9.86 15.82 17.69
N ASP A 492 10.50 15.11 16.72
CA ASP A 492 11.39 13.98 16.97
C ASP A 492 10.81 12.93 17.95
N GLY A 493 9.52 12.62 17.81
CA GLY A 493 8.80 11.67 18.65
C GLY A 493 8.35 12.20 20.02
N CYS A 494 8.71 13.42 20.40
CA CYS A 494 8.38 13.97 21.72
C CYS A 494 6.85 14.15 21.92
N ILE A 495 6.16 14.64 20.89
CA ILE A 495 4.70 14.77 20.92
C ILE A 495 4.06 13.71 20.04
N GLY A 496 3.60 12.62 20.65
CA GLY A 496 2.81 11.59 19.97
C GLY A 496 1.40 12.10 19.65
N SER A 497 0.71 11.41 18.76
CA SER A 497 -0.66 11.74 18.34
C SER A 497 -1.61 10.57 18.60
N MET A 498 -2.81 10.85 19.12
CA MET A 498 -3.84 9.81 19.23
C MET A 498 -4.39 9.40 17.87
N GLU A 499 -4.33 10.27 16.87
CA GLU A 499 -4.66 9.94 15.49
C GLU A 499 -3.41 9.63 14.67
N GLY A 500 -3.52 8.71 13.73
CA GLY A 500 -2.46 8.32 12.83
C GLY A 500 -2.98 7.85 11.48
N LEU A 501 -2.07 7.37 10.64
CA LEU A 501 -2.40 6.60 9.43
C LEU A 501 -2.34 5.10 9.77
N TYR A 502 -2.57 4.21 8.84
CA TYR A 502 -2.53 2.75 9.04
C TYR A 502 -3.59 2.24 10.02
N PHE A 503 -4.83 2.70 9.84
CA PHE A 503 -5.99 2.42 10.71
C PHE A 503 -6.18 0.93 11.06
N GLU A 504 -5.87 0.04 10.15
CA GLU A 504 -5.96 -1.41 10.36
C GLU A 504 -4.82 -1.97 11.22
N SER A 505 -3.72 -1.23 11.38
CA SER A 505 -2.52 -1.72 12.10
C SER A 505 -2.62 -1.62 13.62
N SER A 506 -3.63 -0.94 14.15
CA SER A 506 -3.81 -0.77 15.59
C SER A 506 -5.22 -1.10 16.04
N THR A 507 -5.34 -1.98 17.02
CA THR A 507 -6.62 -2.24 17.71
C THR A 507 -7.04 -1.11 18.65
N THR A 508 -6.23 -0.06 18.78
CA THR A 508 -6.59 1.17 19.51
C THR A 508 -7.28 2.20 18.61
N THR A 509 -7.21 2.04 17.30
CA THR A 509 -7.86 2.94 16.33
C THR A 509 -9.35 3.19 16.60
N PRO A 510 -10.19 2.20 16.93
CA PRO A 510 -11.60 2.44 17.23
C PRO A 510 -11.83 3.42 18.37
N PHE A 511 -11.03 3.29 19.44
CA PHE A 511 -11.14 4.14 20.63
C PHE A 511 -10.73 5.59 20.33
N HIS A 512 -9.72 5.80 19.49
CA HIS A 512 -9.37 7.12 19.02
C HIS A 512 -10.54 7.80 18.29
N PHE A 513 -11.26 7.10 17.41
CA PHE A 513 -12.42 7.65 16.72
C PHE A 513 -13.58 7.97 17.67
N LEU A 514 -13.79 7.17 18.71
CA LEU A 514 -14.77 7.46 19.75
C LEU A 514 -14.40 8.74 20.52
N ILE A 515 -13.15 8.87 20.96
CA ILE A 515 -12.63 10.08 21.64
C ILE A 515 -12.74 11.29 20.70
N GLN A 516 -12.39 11.14 19.42
CA GLN A 516 -12.53 12.21 18.44
C GLN A 516 -13.97 12.69 18.34
N SER A 517 -14.96 11.78 18.39
CA SER A 517 -16.37 12.16 18.31
C SER A 517 -16.86 12.92 19.55
N GLU A 518 -16.28 12.65 20.71
CA GLU A 518 -16.60 13.29 21.99
C GLU A 518 -15.93 14.67 22.13
N LEU A 519 -14.77 14.86 21.51
CA LEU A 519 -13.96 16.08 21.62
C LEU A 519 -14.04 17.00 20.38
N SER A 520 -14.81 16.63 19.35
CA SER A 520 -14.94 17.41 18.13
C SER A 520 -16.39 17.74 17.84
N THR A 521 -16.65 18.99 17.43
CA THR A 521 -17.99 19.43 17.04
C THR A 521 -18.44 18.87 15.68
N ALA A 522 -17.46 18.48 14.82
CA ALA A 522 -17.69 17.90 13.50
C ALA A 522 -16.69 16.75 13.22
N PRO A 523 -16.79 15.61 13.93
CA PRO A 523 -15.85 14.51 13.83
C PRO A 523 -15.93 13.74 12.51
N SER A 524 -14.86 13.03 12.15
CA SER A 524 -14.81 12.26 10.88
C SER A 524 -15.69 11.00 10.87
N ARG A 525 -15.82 10.29 12.00
CA ARG A 525 -16.55 9.02 12.15
C ARG A 525 -16.17 7.98 11.09
N ALA A 526 -14.87 7.81 10.86
CA ALA A 526 -14.36 7.05 9.73
C ALA A 526 -14.56 5.53 9.83
N GLN A 527 -14.53 4.97 11.04
CA GLN A 527 -14.79 3.55 11.24
C GLN A 527 -16.29 3.30 11.40
N ARG A 528 -16.85 2.38 10.61
CA ARG A 528 -18.27 2.05 10.64
C ARG A 528 -18.63 1.24 11.90
N ASP A 529 -19.92 1.28 12.22
CA ASP A 529 -20.54 0.45 13.29
C ASP A 529 -20.04 0.72 14.72
N LEU A 530 -19.27 1.80 14.96
CA LEU A 530 -18.94 2.24 16.30
C LEU A 530 -20.09 3.06 16.91
N PRO A 531 -20.33 2.94 18.22
CA PRO A 531 -21.37 3.67 18.93
C PRO A 531 -20.94 5.12 19.23
N TYR A 532 -20.80 5.93 18.20
CA TYR A 532 -20.37 7.32 18.28
C TYR A 532 -21.31 8.18 19.14
N ARG A 533 -20.73 8.94 20.05
CA ARG A 533 -21.44 10.00 20.79
C ARG A 533 -21.35 11.34 20.05
N SER A 534 -22.24 12.25 20.38
CA SER A 534 -22.08 13.67 20.04
C SER A 534 -21.01 14.29 20.94
N PHE A 535 -20.59 15.53 20.63
CA PHE A 535 -19.65 16.30 21.43
C PHE A 535 -20.03 16.28 22.93
N ASP A 536 -19.14 15.75 23.74
CA ASP A 536 -19.26 15.59 25.19
C ASP A 536 -17.87 15.72 25.81
N ILE A 537 -17.55 16.92 26.27
CA ILE A 537 -16.21 17.24 26.77
C ILE A 537 -15.86 16.44 28.04
N ASP A 538 -16.86 16.15 28.89
CA ASP A 538 -16.61 15.44 30.15
C ASP A 538 -16.22 13.97 29.89
N ALA A 539 -16.96 13.29 28.99
CA ALA A 539 -16.63 11.95 28.55
C ALA A 539 -15.29 11.90 27.81
N GLY A 540 -15.07 12.84 26.87
CA GLY A 540 -13.83 12.90 26.11
C GLY A 540 -12.59 13.11 26.97
N ILE A 541 -12.65 13.95 28.02
CA ILE A 541 -11.53 14.17 28.92
C ILE A 541 -11.28 12.95 29.82
N ASP A 542 -12.33 12.29 30.31
CA ASP A 542 -12.19 11.03 31.03
C ASP A 542 -11.46 9.97 30.18
N HIS A 543 -11.84 9.85 28.92
CA HIS A 543 -11.18 8.94 27.98
C HIS A 543 -9.73 9.35 27.63
N LEU A 544 -9.43 10.66 27.55
CA LEU A 544 -8.04 11.11 27.40
C LEU A 544 -7.18 10.66 28.60
N GLN A 545 -7.71 10.76 29.83
CA GLN A 545 -7.02 10.31 31.05
C GLN A 545 -6.80 8.80 31.03
N GLN A 546 -7.78 8.00 30.56
CA GLN A 546 -7.64 6.56 30.41
C GLN A 546 -6.50 6.17 29.45
N PHE A 547 -6.28 6.95 28.38
CA PHE A 547 -5.19 6.72 27.44
C PHE A 547 -3.89 7.47 27.78
N GLY A 548 -3.81 8.17 28.91
CA GLY A 548 -2.62 8.94 29.28
C GLY A 548 -2.29 10.04 28.27
N VAL A 549 -3.31 10.68 27.69
CA VAL A 549 -3.16 11.79 26.76
C VAL A 549 -2.91 13.06 27.53
N LYS A 550 -1.75 13.68 27.29
CA LYS A 550 -1.24 14.81 28.07
C LYS A 550 -1.74 16.16 27.57
N TYR A 551 -1.98 16.26 26.27
CA TYR A 551 -2.34 17.52 25.62
C TYR A 551 -3.65 17.38 24.83
N TYR A 552 -4.48 18.41 24.94
CA TYR A 552 -5.67 18.57 24.13
C TYR A 552 -5.65 19.92 23.43
N ALA A 553 -5.88 19.96 22.12
CA ALA A 553 -5.95 21.19 21.33
C ALA A 553 -7.36 21.35 20.75
N ALA A 554 -8.07 22.38 21.21
CA ALA A 554 -9.39 22.78 20.71
C ALA A 554 -9.25 23.90 19.70
N SER A 555 -10.08 23.94 18.65
CA SER A 555 -10.06 24.96 17.60
C SER A 555 -11.39 25.68 17.44
N SER A 556 -12.53 25.02 17.71
CA SER A 556 -13.84 25.66 17.68
C SER A 556 -14.12 26.47 18.95
N GLN A 557 -14.93 27.49 18.83
CA GLN A 557 -15.35 28.29 19.97
C GLN A 557 -16.04 27.41 21.03
N VAL A 558 -16.91 26.50 20.61
CA VAL A 558 -17.68 25.64 21.50
C VAL A 558 -16.77 24.72 22.32
N ALA A 559 -15.85 24.00 21.65
CA ALA A 559 -14.91 23.13 22.33
C ALA A 559 -13.98 23.92 23.26
N THR A 560 -13.47 25.07 22.81
CA THR A 560 -12.58 25.94 23.60
C THR A 560 -13.27 26.45 24.86
N GLU A 561 -14.50 26.94 24.77
CA GLU A 561 -15.24 27.46 25.93
C GLU A 561 -15.57 26.37 26.95
N LYS A 562 -15.95 25.18 26.48
CA LYS A 562 -16.19 24.03 27.35
C LYS A 562 -14.90 23.54 28.00
N ALA A 563 -13.81 23.47 27.25
CA ALA A 563 -12.50 23.05 27.75
C ALA A 563 -11.98 24.01 28.85
N LYS A 564 -12.15 25.33 28.69
CA LYS A 564 -11.78 26.32 29.71
C LYS A 564 -12.53 26.18 31.02
N GLN A 565 -13.76 25.65 30.99
CA GLN A 565 -14.59 25.41 32.18
C GLN A 565 -14.31 24.07 32.86
N HIS A 566 -13.64 23.15 32.19
CA HIS A 566 -13.43 21.81 32.71
C HIS A 566 -12.28 21.76 33.73
N SER A 567 -12.53 21.24 34.94
CA SER A 567 -11.60 21.26 36.07
C SER A 567 -10.30 20.46 35.86
N SER A 568 -10.36 19.42 35.00
CA SER A 568 -9.19 18.59 34.64
C SER A 568 -8.33 19.18 33.53
N LEU A 569 -8.70 20.33 32.97
CA LEU A 569 -7.95 21.00 31.93
C LEU A 569 -7.29 22.29 32.46
N THR A 570 -6.08 22.55 31.99
CA THR A 570 -5.37 23.79 32.26
C THR A 570 -4.89 24.37 30.93
N GLN A 571 -5.40 25.52 30.54
CA GLN A 571 -4.91 26.20 29.33
C GLN A 571 -3.45 26.57 29.51
N ILE A 572 -2.60 26.21 28.56
CA ILE A 572 -1.15 26.42 28.61
C ILE A 572 -0.66 27.34 27.48
N ALA A 573 -1.30 27.28 26.29
CA ALA A 573 -0.89 28.11 25.15
C ALA A 573 -2.06 28.38 24.18
N ASN A 574 -1.82 29.29 23.23
CA ASN A 574 -2.65 29.50 22.04
C ASN A 574 -1.73 29.61 20.82
N SER A 575 -2.17 29.07 19.68
CA SER A 575 -1.49 29.18 18.39
C SER A 575 -2.53 29.21 17.27
N GLY A 576 -2.65 30.34 16.58
CA GLY A 576 -3.68 30.53 15.57
C GLY A 576 -5.09 30.21 16.12
N PRO A 577 -5.84 29.29 15.52
CA PRO A 577 -7.16 28.89 16.01
C PRO A 577 -7.08 27.95 17.22
N TRP A 578 -5.91 27.42 17.53
CA TRP A 578 -5.73 26.41 18.55
C TRP A 578 -5.61 27.00 19.95
N THR A 579 -6.43 26.51 20.88
CA THR A 579 -6.22 26.67 22.31
C THR A 579 -5.74 25.35 22.87
N ILE A 580 -4.55 25.34 23.46
CA ILE A 580 -3.85 24.15 23.93
C ILE A 580 -4.05 24.02 25.45
N PHE A 581 -4.45 22.83 25.85
CA PHE A 581 -4.69 22.47 27.24
C PHE A 581 -3.80 21.31 27.67
N LYS A 582 -3.31 21.39 28.90
CA LYS A 582 -2.72 20.24 29.61
C LYS A 582 -3.83 19.49 30.34
N VAL A 583 -3.87 18.17 30.18
CA VAL A 583 -4.80 17.27 30.85
C VAL A 583 -4.19 16.80 32.18
N LYS A 584 -4.92 16.91 33.26
CA LYS A 584 -4.51 16.40 34.58
C LYS A 584 -4.72 14.88 34.65
N ASN A 585 -3.98 14.20 35.52
CA ASN A 585 -4.07 12.75 35.73
C ASN A 585 -3.87 11.94 34.45
N SER A 586 -2.92 12.37 33.63
CA SER A 586 -2.60 11.76 32.31
C SER A 586 -1.28 11.00 32.32
N GLU A 587 -0.84 10.53 33.48
CA GLU A 587 0.37 9.72 33.63
C GLU A 587 0.24 8.43 32.82
N LEU A 588 1.36 7.96 32.27
CA LEU A 588 1.41 6.77 31.42
C LEU A 588 1.22 5.46 32.22
N VAL A 589 1.70 5.42 33.44
CA VAL A 589 1.56 4.28 34.34
C VAL A 589 0.82 4.74 35.58
N THR A 590 -0.31 4.09 35.88
CA THR A 590 -1.13 4.42 37.04
C THR A 590 -1.61 3.16 37.72
N GLN A 591 -1.87 3.24 39.01
CA GLN A 591 -2.59 2.15 39.71
C GLN A 591 -4.04 2.06 39.19
N LEU A 592 -4.68 0.92 39.37
CA LEU A 592 -6.11 0.74 39.15
C LEU A 592 -6.86 1.01 40.48
N ASP A 593 -8.06 1.56 40.37
CA ASP A 593 -8.93 1.76 41.56
C ASP A 593 -9.52 0.44 42.06
N PHE A 594 -9.79 -0.50 41.17
CA PHE A 594 -10.39 -1.80 41.42
C PHE A 594 -9.54 -2.94 40.89
N GLU A 595 -9.63 -4.10 41.54
CA GLU A 595 -9.03 -5.34 41.06
C GLU A 595 -9.60 -5.66 39.63
N PRO A 596 -8.75 -5.99 38.64
CA PRO A 596 -9.22 -6.36 37.31
C PRO A 596 -10.03 -7.67 37.36
N ALA A 597 -10.98 -7.80 36.45
CA ALA A 597 -11.66 -9.05 36.17
C ALA A 597 -11.14 -9.69 34.88
N VAL A 598 -11.22 -11.00 34.76
CA VAL A 598 -10.76 -11.78 33.63
C VAL A 598 -11.97 -12.26 32.81
N PHE A 599 -11.96 -12.04 31.49
CA PHE A 599 -12.95 -12.65 30.63
C PHE A 599 -12.77 -14.17 30.58
N THR A 600 -13.84 -14.93 30.81
CA THR A 600 -13.81 -16.40 30.84
C THR A 600 -13.59 -17.03 29.49
N GLN A 601 -14.22 -16.51 28.45
CA GLN A 601 -14.19 -17.07 27.08
C GLN A 601 -14.21 -15.95 26.04
N LEU A 602 -13.07 -15.31 25.80
CA LEU A 602 -12.95 -14.27 24.79
C LEU A 602 -11.66 -14.47 23.96
N GLU A 603 -11.76 -14.50 22.65
CA GLU A 603 -10.60 -14.53 21.77
C GLU A 603 -10.10 -13.10 21.45
N HIS A 604 -8.81 -12.98 21.08
CA HIS A 604 -8.24 -11.70 20.67
C HIS A 604 -8.95 -11.07 19.47
N SER A 605 -9.57 -11.87 18.62
CA SER A 605 -10.34 -11.45 17.43
C SER A 605 -11.72 -10.85 17.78
N GLU A 606 -12.26 -11.16 18.95
CA GLU A 606 -13.57 -10.73 19.44
C GLU A 606 -13.48 -9.58 20.45
N TRP A 607 -12.27 -9.04 20.65
CA TRP A 607 -11.96 -8.05 21.69
C TRP A 607 -12.71 -6.73 21.55
N LEU A 608 -13.03 -6.30 20.33
CA LEU A 608 -13.46 -4.93 20.07
C LEU A 608 -14.79 -4.58 20.75
N ASP A 609 -15.84 -5.35 20.49
CA ASP A 609 -17.19 -5.00 20.93
C ASP A 609 -17.34 -4.95 22.47
N PRO A 610 -16.89 -5.98 23.23
CA PRO A 610 -16.95 -5.92 24.70
C PRO A 610 -16.08 -4.79 25.26
N SER A 611 -14.96 -4.55 24.64
CA SER A 611 -14.02 -3.52 25.08
C SER A 611 -14.56 -2.11 24.85
N VAL A 612 -15.24 -1.88 23.73
CA VAL A 612 -15.94 -0.61 23.44
C VAL A 612 -17.09 -0.37 24.43
N GLU A 613 -17.87 -1.41 24.77
CA GLU A 613 -18.94 -1.29 25.75
C GLU A 613 -18.41 -0.85 27.13
N ILE A 614 -17.32 -1.47 27.57
CA ILE A 614 -16.69 -1.12 28.87
C ILE A 614 -16.08 0.29 28.80
N PHE A 615 -15.41 0.62 27.71
CA PHE A 615 -14.83 1.95 27.50
C PHE A 615 -15.88 3.06 27.59
N GLN A 616 -17.06 2.84 27.05
CA GLN A 616 -18.16 3.83 27.13
C GLN A 616 -18.74 4.03 28.55
N LYS A 617 -18.47 3.10 29.49
CA LYS A 617 -18.83 3.27 30.91
C LYS A 617 -17.86 4.23 31.61
N GLY A 618 -16.75 4.60 30.99
CA GLY A 618 -15.76 5.54 31.52
C GLY A 618 -14.82 4.94 32.55
N SER A 619 -14.05 5.79 33.21
CA SER A 619 -13.02 5.39 34.20
C SER A 619 -13.57 4.67 35.44
N GLN A 620 -14.87 4.73 35.69
CA GLN A 620 -15.51 4.03 36.81
C GLN A 620 -15.76 2.54 36.55
N ALA A 621 -15.56 2.07 35.32
CA ALA A 621 -15.71 0.65 34.99
C ALA A 621 -14.53 -0.17 35.54
N VAL A 622 -14.80 -1.38 35.99
CA VAL A 622 -13.75 -2.35 36.34
C VAL A 622 -13.04 -2.77 35.04
N VAL A 623 -11.73 -2.64 35.03
CA VAL A 623 -10.89 -3.06 33.88
C VAL A 623 -11.01 -4.57 33.71
N ARG A 624 -11.25 -5.02 32.49
CA ARG A 624 -11.29 -6.45 32.15
C ARG A 624 -10.10 -6.85 31.33
N THR A 625 -9.58 -8.07 31.54
CA THR A 625 -8.34 -8.54 30.93
C THR A 625 -8.53 -9.87 30.19
N LEU A 626 -7.63 -10.15 29.25
CA LEU A 626 -7.43 -11.50 28.70
C LEU A 626 -6.29 -12.18 29.48
N GLY A 627 -6.66 -13.09 30.37
CA GLY A 627 -5.76 -13.70 31.35
C GLY A 627 -5.48 -12.80 32.54
N GLY A 628 -5.01 -13.37 33.63
CA GLY A 628 -4.80 -12.65 34.90
C GLY A 628 -4.21 -13.50 36.00
N MET A 629 -4.35 -13.04 37.23
CA MET A 629 -3.99 -13.79 38.43
C MET A 629 -5.09 -14.78 38.77
N ASP A 630 -4.75 -15.94 39.36
CA ASP A 630 -5.69 -17.01 39.69
C ASP A 630 -6.80 -16.58 40.68
N HIS A 631 -6.55 -15.56 41.49
CA HIS A 631 -7.49 -15.04 42.47
C HIS A 631 -8.42 -13.96 41.93
N TRP A 632 -8.18 -13.44 40.72
CA TRP A 632 -9.07 -12.43 40.12
C TRP A 632 -10.42 -13.05 39.77
N GLN A 633 -11.45 -12.22 39.71
CA GLN A 633 -12.77 -12.66 39.27
C GLN A 633 -12.73 -13.02 37.77
N TYR A 634 -13.30 -14.20 37.48
CA TYR A 634 -13.55 -14.62 36.09
C TYR A 634 -15.01 -14.34 35.76
N VAL A 635 -15.28 -13.52 34.77
CA VAL A 635 -16.62 -13.04 34.42
C VAL A 635 -16.94 -13.34 32.98
N ASP A 636 -18.20 -13.61 32.68
CA ASP A 636 -18.71 -13.67 31.32
C ASP A 636 -18.94 -12.28 30.74
N LEU A 637 -19.22 -12.18 29.43
CA LEU A 637 -19.32 -10.89 28.72
C LEU A 637 -20.38 -9.97 29.33
N GLU A 638 -21.54 -10.51 29.73
CA GLU A 638 -22.68 -9.76 30.25
C GLU A 638 -22.64 -9.58 31.76
N GLU A 639 -21.68 -10.20 32.46
CA GLU A 639 -21.58 -10.16 33.90
C GLU A 639 -20.80 -8.94 34.38
N GLU A 640 -21.38 -8.17 35.32
CA GLU A 640 -20.66 -7.05 35.93
C GLU A 640 -19.84 -7.58 37.14
N PRO A 641 -18.50 -7.38 37.12
CA PRO A 641 -17.64 -7.80 38.20
C PRO A 641 -17.89 -7.00 39.48
N GLU A 642 -17.68 -7.63 40.60
CA GLU A 642 -17.67 -6.96 41.91
C GLU A 642 -16.50 -5.97 41.98
N ARG A 643 -16.74 -4.77 42.53
CA ARG A 643 -15.73 -3.73 42.70
C ARG A 643 -14.92 -4.00 43.97
N ILE A 644 -13.78 -4.63 43.83
CA ILE A 644 -12.84 -4.87 44.92
C ILE A 644 -11.79 -3.75 44.89
N GLY A 645 -11.83 -2.85 45.89
CA GLY A 645 -10.89 -1.72 45.96
C GLY A 645 -9.45 -2.18 46.21
N LEU A 646 -8.51 -1.53 45.57
CA LEU A 646 -7.08 -1.79 45.70
C LEU A 646 -6.40 -0.81 46.70
N PRO A 647 -5.33 -1.21 47.37
CA PRO A 647 -4.51 -0.30 48.15
C PRO A 647 -3.83 0.73 47.24
N ARG A 648 -3.50 1.90 47.81
CA ARG A 648 -2.77 2.92 47.07
C ARG A 648 -1.31 2.52 46.92
N VAL A 649 -0.76 2.76 45.71
CA VAL A 649 0.64 2.52 45.35
C VAL A 649 1.22 3.79 44.75
N GLU A 650 2.38 4.20 45.22
CA GLU A 650 3.12 5.30 44.63
C GLU A 650 3.98 4.76 43.46
N ILE A 651 3.76 5.34 42.26
CA ILE A 651 4.52 5.02 41.06
C ILE A 651 5.46 6.19 40.75
N SER A 652 6.72 5.88 40.60
CA SER A 652 7.78 6.87 40.39
C SER A 652 8.76 6.46 39.31
N GLU A 653 9.64 7.38 38.94
CA GLU A 653 10.73 7.17 37.96
C GLU A 653 10.25 6.53 36.63
N ILE A 654 9.12 6.99 36.10
CA ILE A 654 8.60 6.50 34.83
C ILE A 654 9.52 7.00 33.70
N SER A 655 10.14 6.05 33.00
CA SER A 655 10.97 6.28 31.81
C SER A 655 10.35 5.56 30.62
N VAL A 656 10.26 6.26 29.47
CA VAL A 656 9.64 5.74 28.25
C VAL A 656 10.59 5.98 27.08
N ASN A 657 11.00 4.89 26.45
CA ASN A 657 11.70 4.89 25.18
C ASN A 657 10.81 4.26 24.09
N THR A 658 11.27 4.23 22.87
CA THR A 658 10.49 3.69 21.73
C THR A 658 9.96 2.27 21.98
N ASP A 659 10.78 1.37 22.51
CA ASP A 659 10.46 -0.06 22.71
C ASP A 659 10.65 -0.53 24.17
N ARG A 660 10.76 0.43 25.12
CA ARG A 660 11.00 0.11 26.53
C ARG A 660 10.28 1.08 27.47
N ILE A 661 9.63 0.55 28.50
CA ILE A 661 8.97 1.31 29.56
C ILE A 661 9.47 0.81 30.91
N GLU A 662 9.97 1.71 31.75
CA GLU A 662 10.49 1.42 33.09
C GLU A 662 9.77 2.28 34.12
N PHE A 663 9.51 1.71 35.28
CA PHE A 663 8.95 2.44 36.41
C PHE A 663 9.25 1.73 37.76
N LYS A 664 9.12 2.48 38.86
CA LYS A 664 9.25 1.95 40.18
C LYS A 664 7.94 2.02 40.95
N VAL A 665 7.69 1.01 41.81
CA VAL A 665 6.57 0.97 42.73
C VAL A 665 7.08 0.88 44.19
N ASP A 666 6.40 1.53 45.09
CA ASP A 666 6.71 1.41 46.53
C ASP A 666 6.20 0.09 47.13
N GLU A 667 5.06 -0.44 46.65
CA GLU A 667 4.46 -1.71 47.04
C GLU A 667 4.32 -2.69 45.86
N ILE A 668 4.57 -3.98 46.11
CA ILE A 668 4.43 -5.08 45.14
C ILE A 668 3.07 -5.76 45.29
N GLY A 669 2.64 -6.51 44.26
CA GLY A 669 1.43 -7.32 44.26
C GLY A 669 0.15 -6.54 43.91
N VAL A 670 0.22 -5.23 43.73
CA VAL A 670 -0.93 -4.40 43.33
C VAL A 670 -0.94 -4.21 41.84
N PRO A 671 -2.07 -4.48 41.15
CA PRO A 671 -2.16 -4.27 39.67
C PRO A 671 -1.97 -2.82 39.26
N VAL A 672 -1.15 -2.59 38.24
CA VAL A 672 -0.94 -1.30 37.61
C VAL A 672 -1.28 -1.38 36.11
N ILE A 673 -1.87 -0.30 35.62
CA ILE A 673 -2.15 -0.17 34.19
C ILE A 673 -1.08 0.66 33.50
N VAL A 674 -0.53 0.11 32.43
CA VAL A 674 0.38 0.78 31.51
C VAL A 674 -0.43 1.22 30.29
N LYS A 675 -0.60 2.53 30.12
CA LYS A 675 -1.47 3.16 29.11
C LYS A 675 -0.79 3.19 27.73
N THR A 676 -0.26 2.03 27.34
CA THR A 676 0.31 1.75 26.02
C THR A 676 -0.46 0.58 25.41
N SER A 677 -0.70 0.66 24.10
CA SER A 677 -1.47 -0.37 23.40
C SER A 677 -0.86 -1.75 23.59
N TYR A 678 -1.71 -2.74 23.84
CA TYR A 678 -1.26 -4.12 23.95
C TYR A 678 -0.87 -4.69 22.59
N PHE A 679 0.27 -5.41 22.60
CA PHE A 679 0.67 -6.31 21.52
C PHE A 679 1.48 -7.48 22.09
N PRO A 680 1.37 -8.72 21.55
CA PRO A 680 2.00 -9.91 22.17
C PRO A 680 3.52 -9.88 22.27
N ASN A 681 4.17 -8.96 21.59
CA ASN A 681 5.64 -8.78 21.62
C ASN A 681 6.14 -8.04 22.87
N TRP A 682 5.25 -7.40 23.63
CA TRP A 682 5.60 -6.83 24.93
C TRP A 682 5.85 -7.93 25.95
N LYS A 683 6.96 -7.83 26.65
CA LYS A 683 7.35 -8.71 27.76
C LYS A 683 7.66 -7.87 28.98
N VAL A 684 7.47 -8.43 30.16
CA VAL A 684 7.72 -7.72 31.42
C VAL A 684 8.74 -8.47 32.25
N GLU A 685 9.65 -7.73 32.89
CA GLU A 685 10.54 -8.18 33.94
C GLU A 685 10.19 -7.45 35.24
N GLY A 686 10.31 -8.11 36.40
CA GLY A 686 9.91 -7.59 37.73
C GLY A 686 8.41 -7.54 37.96
N ALA A 687 7.58 -8.11 37.08
CA ALA A 687 6.13 -8.21 37.24
C ALA A 687 5.57 -9.45 36.53
N LYS A 688 4.31 -9.83 36.90
CA LYS A 688 3.49 -10.78 36.14
C LYS A 688 2.70 -10.05 35.04
N GLY A 689 2.42 -10.72 33.93
CA GLY A 689 1.76 -10.17 32.76
C GLY A 689 2.75 -10.00 31.57
N PRO A 690 2.64 -8.97 30.70
CA PRO A 690 1.50 -8.05 30.61
C PRO A 690 0.25 -8.73 30.03
N TRP A 691 -0.90 -8.48 30.60
CA TRP A 691 -2.18 -8.93 30.05
C TRP A 691 -2.85 -7.81 29.27
N ARG A 692 -3.53 -8.20 28.19
CA ARG A 692 -4.36 -7.26 27.43
C ARG A 692 -5.53 -6.82 28.27
N ALA A 693 -5.70 -5.52 28.42
CA ALA A 693 -6.69 -4.90 29.28
C ALA A 693 -7.57 -3.92 28.51
N THR A 694 -8.84 -3.78 28.90
CA THR A 694 -9.73 -2.78 28.27
C THR A 694 -9.24 -1.35 28.51
N PRO A 695 -9.33 -0.45 27.51
CA PRO A 695 -9.86 -0.68 26.15
C PRO A 695 -8.92 -1.46 25.21
N ASN A 696 -7.64 -1.27 25.22
CA ASN A 696 -6.59 -2.04 24.54
C ASN A 696 -5.21 -1.70 25.12
N LEU A 697 -5.11 -1.71 26.45
CA LEU A 697 -3.92 -1.35 27.22
C LEU A 697 -3.28 -2.59 27.83
N MET A 698 -2.32 -2.39 28.74
CA MET A 698 -1.64 -3.48 29.43
C MET A 698 -1.81 -3.36 30.95
N VAL A 699 -2.09 -4.48 31.61
CA VAL A 699 -2.06 -4.60 33.07
C VAL A 699 -0.90 -5.51 33.46
N VAL A 700 -0.14 -5.09 34.46
CA VAL A 700 0.92 -5.88 35.08
C VAL A 700 0.75 -5.90 36.61
N VAL A 701 1.23 -6.94 37.28
CA VAL A 701 1.29 -7.03 38.75
C VAL A 701 2.75 -7.09 39.18
N PRO A 702 3.32 -6.01 39.72
CA PRO A 702 4.69 -5.97 40.18
C PRO A 702 5.03 -7.08 41.17
N THR A 703 6.11 -7.80 40.94
CA THR A 703 6.70 -8.77 41.88
C THR A 703 8.01 -8.25 42.46
N GLU A 704 8.54 -7.20 41.88
CA GLU A 704 9.71 -6.46 42.32
C GLU A 704 9.40 -4.96 42.30
N LYS A 705 10.21 -4.14 42.96
CA LYS A 705 10.02 -2.70 43.02
C LYS A 705 10.34 -1.99 41.74
N GLU A 706 11.19 -2.58 40.89
CA GLU A 706 11.55 -2.08 39.56
C GLU A 706 10.89 -2.97 38.53
N VAL A 707 10.14 -2.36 37.60
CA VAL A 707 9.42 -3.05 36.56
C VAL A 707 9.89 -2.52 35.20
N THR A 708 10.22 -3.44 34.30
CA THR A 708 10.63 -3.12 32.94
C THR A 708 9.74 -3.88 31.95
N LEU A 709 9.16 -3.15 31.00
CA LEU A 709 8.50 -3.72 29.83
C LEU A 709 9.38 -3.47 28.60
N ASP A 710 9.67 -4.55 27.86
CA ASP A 710 10.44 -4.50 26.62
C ASP A 710 9.65 -5.06 25.43
N TYR A 711 9.65 -4.34 24.31
CA TYR A 711 9.09 -4.83 23.07
C TYR A 711 10.16 -5.62 22.30
N SER A 712 10.01 -6.93 22.25
CA SER A 712 11.03 -7.83 21.71
C SER A 712 10.52 -8.65 20.52
N ARG A 713 11.47 -9.10 19.67
CA ARG A 713 11.12 -10.05 18.61
C ARG A 713 10.60 -11.37 19.16
N SER A 714 9.52 -11.86 18.57
CA SER A 714 9.00 -13.19 18.88
C SER A 714 9.76 -14.28 18.14
N SER A 715 9.57 -15.53 18.58
CA SER A 715 10.13 -16.72 17.88
C SER A 715 9.62 -16.81 16.45
N VAL A 716 8.37 -16.40 16.20
CA VAL A 716 7.76 -16.40 14.86
C VAL A 716 8.52 -15.46 13.92
N GLU A 717 8.87 -14.27 14.38
CA GLU A 717 9.65 -13.31 13.57
C GLU A 717 11.06 -13.82 13.28
N VAL A 718 11.73 -14.41 14.27
CA VAL A 718 13.07 -14.99 14.08
C VAL A 718 13.03 -16.11 13.05
N VAL A 719 12.10 -17.06 13.18
CA VAL A 719 11.93 -18.16 12.21
C VAL A 719 11.62 -17.62 10.82
N SER A 720 10.79 -16.59 10.72
CA SER A 720 10.42 -15.95 9.45
C SER A 720 11.63 -15.31 8.75
N ILE A 721 12.51 -14.66 9.50
CA ILE A 721 13.76 -14.09 8.98
C ILE A 721 14.68 -15.20 8.46
N LEU A 722 14.84 -16.30 9.21
CA LEU A 722 15.64 -17.45 8.79
C LEU A 722 15.09 -18.07 7.51
N LEU A 723 13.76 -18.20 7.39
CA LEU A 723 13.11 -18.68 6.17
C LEU A 723 13.34 -17.74 4.98
N THR A 724 13.32 -16.43 5.23
CA THR A 724 13.65 -15.45 4.18
C THR A 724 15.10 -15.55 3.70
N LEU A 725 16.06 -15.69 4.61
CA LEU A 725 17.45 -15.89 4.26
C LEU A 725 17.62 -17.18 3.44
N PHE A 726 16.99 -18.27 3.85
CA PHE A 726 16.94 -19.51 3.08
C PHE A 726 16.30 -19.31 1.70
N GLY A 727 15.23 -18.55 1.63
CA GLY A 727 14.54 -18.19 0.37
C GLY A 727 15.46 -17.41 -0.58
N LEU A 728 16.19 -16.41 -0.09
CA LEU A 728 17.14 -15.62 -0.88
C LEU A 728 18.29 -16.47 -1.42
N ILE A 729 18.84 -17.38 -0.60
CA ILE A 729 19.89 -18.33 -1.01
C ILE A 729 19.31 -19.26 -2.10
N SER A 730 18.11 -19.80 -1.89
CA SER A 730 17.45 -20.69 -2.85
C SER A 730 17.14 -19.97 -4.15
N LEU A 731 16.71 -18.72 -4.10
CA LEU A 731 16.47 -17.85 -5.27
C LEU A 731 17.76 -17.66 -6.07
N ALA A 732 18.88 -17.35 -5.40
CA ALA A 732 20.18 -17.19 -6.04
C ALA A 732 20.66 -18.50 -6.68
N PHE A 733 20.41 -19.64 -6.04
CA PHE A 733 20.75 -20.95 -6.58
C PHE A 733 19.92 -21.28 -7.83
N VAL A 734 18.60 -21.07 -7.79
CA VAL A 734 17.72 -21.27 -8.94
C VAL A 734 18.07 -20.32 -10.09
N ALA A 735 18.44 -19.06 -9.78
CA ALA A 735 18.87 -18.10 -10.80
C ALA A 735 20.15 -18.53 -11.55
N ARG A 736 21.07 -19.20 -10.84
CA ARG A 736 22.31 -19.73 -11.44
C ARG A 736 22.09 -20.98 -12.27
N ARG A 737 21.09 -21.79 -11.94
CA ARG A 737 20.69 -22.93 -12.76
C ARG A 737 19.83 -22.42 -13.92
N SER A 738 20.46 -21.89 -14.96
CA SER A 738 19.84 -21.70 -16.27
C SER A 738 19.36 -23.04 -16.78
N SER A 739 18.10 -23.38 -16.57
CA SER A 739 17.59 -24.67 -16.98
C SER A 739 17.04 -24.59 -18.39
N SER A 740 17.78 -25.09 -19.33
CA SER A 740 17.24 -25.84 -20.42
C SER A 740 16.81 -27.23 -19.89
N SER A 741 15.77 -27.33 -19.11
CA SER A 741 15.17 -28.63 -18.81
C SER A 741 14.14 -28.93 -19.87
N ASP A 742 14.20 -30.10 -20.47
CA ASP A 742 13.19 -30.64 -21.39
C ASP A 742 11.79 -30.52 -20.80
N PHE A 743 11.16 -29.40 -21.08
CA PHE A 743 9.78 -29.13 -20.71
C PHE A 743 8.90 -29.69 -21.83
N SER A 744 8.71 -31.02 -21.85
CA SER A 744 7.82 -31.62 -22.83
C SER A 744 6.38 -31.44 -22.39
N PHE A 745 5.62 -30.70 -23.19
CA PHE A 745 4.18 -30.53 -23.06
C PHE A 745 3.45 -31.62 -23.90
N THR A 746 3.37 -32.82 -23.44
CA THR A 746 2.92 -33.92 -24.29
C THR A 746 1.41 -34.12 -24.35
N TRP A 747 0.63 -33.56 -23.42
CA TRP A 747 -0.82 -33.87 -23.41
C TRP A 747 -1.73 -32.68 -23.69
N PHE A 748 -1.40 -31.49 -23.19
CA PHE A 748 -2.31 -30.33 -23.25
C PHE A 748 -2.11 -29.44 -24.48
N ASP A 749 -0.93 -29.50 -25.13
CA ASP A 749 -0.68 -28.79 -26.38
C ASP A 749 -1.55 -29.32 -27.55
N SER A 750 -2.00 -30.60 -27.45
CA SER A 750 -2.93 -31.20 -28.39
C SER A 750 -4.39 -30.90 -28.08
N ASN A 751 -4.74 -30.46 -26.88
CA ASN A 751 -6.11 -30.29 -26.37
C ASN A 751 -6.33 -28.90 -25.79
N LEU A 752 -6.20 -27.83 -26.57
CA LEU A 752 -6.78 -26.52 -26.24
C LEU A 752 -8.30 -26.62 -26.11
N ILE A 753 -8.93 -25.71 -25.39
CA ILE A 753 -10.35 -25.69 -24.99
C ILE A 753 -11.32 -25.99 -26.15
N PHE A 754 -10.90 -25.85 -27.41
CA PHE A 754 -11.64 -26.21 -28.62
C PHE A 754 -10.69 -26.80 -29.69
N PRO A 755 -10.25 -28.05 -29.59
CA PRO A 755 -9.28 -28.63 -30.53
C PRO A 755 -9.77 -28.68 -31.98
N ASP A 756 -11.06 -28.84 -32.19
CA ASP A 756 -11.62 -28.83 -33.56
C ASP A 756 -11.79 -27.41 -34.14
N PHE A 757 -12.06 -26.45 -33.31
CA PHE A 757 -12.13 -25.04 -33.69
C PHE A 757 -10.74 -24.52 -34.04
N ASP A 758 -9.75 -24.91 -33.30
CA ASP A 758 -8.34 -24.61 -33.46
C ASP A 758 -7.80 -25.15 -34.80
N LYS A 759 -8.10 -26.42 -35.14
CA LYS A 759 -7.78 -27.03 -36.44
C LYS A 759 -8.51 -26.36 -37.61
N ARG A 760 -9.75 -25.92 -37.39
CA ARG A 760 -10.54 -25.22 -38.40
C ARG A 760 -10.02 -23.80 -38.62
N LEU A 761 -9.61 -23.10 -37.57
CA LEU A 761 -8.97 -21.79 -37.65
C LEU A 761 -7.58 -21.86 -38.30
N ASP A 762 -6.77 -22.87 -37.97
CA ASP A 762 -5.49 -23.14 -38.65
C ASP A 762 -5.70 -23.40 -40.14
N LYS A 763 -6.72 -24.18 -40.46
CA LYS A 763 -7.05 -24.45 -41.86
C LYS A 763 -7.57 -23.21 -42.57
N TRP A 764 -8.39 -22.41 -41.92
CA TRP A 764 -8.88 -21.14 -42.43
C TRP A 764 -7.74 -20.10 -42.55
N ALA A 765 -6.90 -19.97 -41.53
CA ALA A 765 -5.73 -19.11 -41.53
C ALA A 765 -4.73 -19.51 -42.62
N LYS A 766 -4.43 -20.82 -42.73
CA LYS A 766 -3.56 -21.33 -43.83
C LYS A 766 -4.17 -21.18 -45.20
N SER A 767 -5.51 -21.31 -45.35
CA SER A 767 -6.17 -21.12 -46.62
C SER A 767 -6.39 -19.66 -47.03
N ASN A 768 -6.45 -18.75 -46.07
CA ASN A 768 -6.78 -17.33 -46.35
C ASN A 768 -5.67 -16.34 -46.00
N LEU A 769 -4.67 -16.73 -45.21
CA LEU A 769 -3.61 -15.83 -44.69
C LEU A 769 -2.18 -16.30 -45.11
N ASP A 770 -2.04 -17.37 -45.94
CA ASP A 770 -0.77 -17.98 -46.38
C ASP A 770 0.21 -18.45 -45.29
N GLU A 771 1.10 -19.38 -45.64
CA GLU A 771 2.19 -20.04 -44.85
C GLU A 771 3.06 -19.08 -43.98
N TYR A 772 2.84 -17.81 -44.10
CA TYR A 772 3.60 -16.68 -43.57
C TYR A 772 3.75 -16.60 -42.06
N GLU A 773 2.73 -17.01 -41.29
CA GLU A 773 2.82 -16.95 -39.82
C GLU A 773 3.71 -18.06 -39.23
N THR A 774 3.89 -19.17 -39.91
CA THR A 774 4.67 -20.32 -39.46
C THR A 774 6.18 -20.12 -39.57
N GLU A 775 6.66 -19.47 -40.63
CA GLU A 775 8.09 -19.22 -40.83
C GLU A 775 8.65 -18.12 -39.93
N ASN A 776 7.90 -17.06 -39.69
CA ASN A 776 8.36 -16.00 -38.77
C ASN A 776 8.33 -16.39 -37.26
N PHE A 777 7.52 -17.36 -36.89
CA PHE A 777 7.61 -17.92 -35.55
C PHE A 777 8.89 -18.74 -35.31
N GLY A 778 9.44 -19.36 -36.36
CA GLY A 778 10.74 -20.01 -36.34
C GLY A 778 11.90 -19.03 -36.19
N LEU A 779 11.91 -17.94 -36.97
CA LEU A 779 12.95 -16.91 -36.92
C LEU A 779 12.97 -16.09 -35.61
N LEU A 780 11.81 -15.83 -35.00
CA LEU A 780 11.74 -15.18 -33.70
C LEU A 780 12.23 -16.08 -32.56
N ASN A 781 12.11 -17.39 -32.71
CA ASN A 781 12.68 -18.35 -31.75
C ASN A 781 14.22 -18.45 -31.86
N GLU A 782 14.79 -18.26 -33.05
CA GLU A 782 16.25 -18.29 -33.24
C GLU A 782 16.90 -16.98 -32.76
N GLU A 783 16.28 -15.80 -32.95
CA GLU A 783 16.81 -14.53 -32.43
C GLU A 783 16.68 -14.38 -30.89
N VAL A 784 15.77 -15.13 -30.26
CA VAL A 784 15.62 -15.15 -28.79
C VAL A 784 16.58 -16.16 -28.16
N GLN A 785 17.15 -17.09 -28.94
CA GLN A 785 18.16 -18.05 -28.48
C GLN A 785 19.61 -17.56 -28.64
N SER A 786 19.86 -16.50 -29.41
CA SER A 786 21.14 -15.81 -29.49
C SER A 786 21.12 -14.51 -28.66
#